data_537c061811e8b7418a0e93be01df67cc
#
_entry.id   537c061811e8b7418a0e93be01df67cc
#
_cell.length_a   1.000
_cell.length_b   1.000
_cell.length_c   1.000
_cell.angle_alpha   90.00
_cell.angle_beta   90.00
_cell.angle_gamma   90.00
#
_symmetry.space_group_name_H-M   'P 1'
#
loop_
_entity.id
_entity.type
_entity.pdbx_description
1 polymer ?
#
loop_
_entity_poly.entity_id
_entity_poly.type
_entity_poly.pdbx_seq_one_letter_code
_entity_poly.pdbx_strand_id
1 'polypeptide(L)'
;MGFCYQKNFSHPTLPVDEAQFYALVRATQWNQDIDKYRETGEASLKRKLPAFIFQATFDETESAKGKLGAWRKQSATRLTGLVVMDIDHVENPREVFERWHLATDDRTDRTRKNDILLVYITPSGKGLKVVFKADASVGNLIDNQHAMAEILGVEVDESCKDASRMSFICKESDILFIDKELFTYENKEFSDRFTALYRDGHSQATNEHEQTSSGSAEEVPELQEITWRGYDVQCIIDARYADKLPCAADSNRHNESLKLATDLLLMLDGDKQRVLRIVEAQPWVQEIIDERDENVAQTVESAAGCIAQKEKKYASSLPSKAMLAAIQKATGRSYVEITKAQTQTATLKDDDMSRWLLEWGAQIEELSKDFPLLKDITKGLKKNQYPAALFVAGGLLMTLMTRCTYRFYHRPEELRRLNNSTLIIGDPASGKSFATRLFKLLAAPIIAADKIGKDAINAYREQMRTKGANKEKPKKPKVVVRVHPARTSNAQFIQDMVNSVEEVDGQPMQLHMLTFDTELDNTVTIQKGGSWIDKQSLELKAFHNEEDGQAYSNNDSIIQDFYVFWNFIYTGTPIALKKKVNEQNFGSGLATRLTCIPLPATNFEMMSRESNVDFDSDNRLKEWAEKLDRMKGELSVQKIVDELYDWTARRMADAKENDSKADEMLLKRCAYHGLNFSAPFIVMRHWDCMKQDGTYWCGEFETDEVDWKLAELIVNIQYACQRHYFGAMAEAYFDNKLKDASVNIQRRGKTIEGFSRLPEVFTTDDVMRCFQLKTLSAAYMRIKRLQSDHLIEKDEDFVDGGTTKSRYRKTGVLMC
;
A
#
# COMPACT_ATOMS: atom_id res chain seq x y z
N MET A 1 -7.01 -28.21 -31.85
CA MET A 1 -6.16 -28.94 -30.85
C MET A 1 -6.64 -28.55 -29.46
N GLY A 2 -6.93 -29.52 -28.63
CA GLY A 2 -7.48 -29.27 -27.31
C GLY A 2 -6.63 -28.36 -26.39
N PHE A 3 -6.66 -28.57 -25.12
CA PHE A 3 -5.95 -27.83 -24.10
C PHE A 3 -4.54 -28.44 -23.83
N CYS A 4 -3.78 -27.80 -22.92
CA CYS A 4 -2.43 -28.28 -22.56
C CYS A 4 -2.27 -28.47 -21.05
N TYR A 5 -1.18 -29.11 -20.62
CA TYR A 5 -0.79 -29.19 -19.21
C TYR A 5 0.66 -28.77 -19.02
N GLN A 6 0.99 -28.37 -17.82
CA GLN A 6 2.36 -28.07 -17.39
C GLN A 6 2.71 -28.93 -16.19
N LYS A 7 3.83 -29.68 -16.28
CA LYS A 7 4.30 -30.53 -15.19
C LYS A 7 4.77 -29.74 -13.99
N ASN A 8 5.45 -28.64 -14.21
CA ASN A 8 5.87 -27.63 -13.23
C ASN A 8 6.38 -26.38 -13.96
N PHE A 9 6.67 -25.31 -13.25
CA PHE A 9 7.08 -24.02 -13.82
C PHE A 9 8.37 -24.04 -14.65
N SER A 10 9.21 -25.08 -14.50
CA SER A 10 10.48 -25.20 -15.25
C SER A 10 10.37 -26.04 -16.53
N HIS A 11 9.19 -26.48 -16.89
CA HIS A 11 8.92 -27.26 -18.11
C HIS A 11 7.99 -26.49 -19.06
N PRO A 12 8.14 -26.66 -20.39
CA PRO A 12 7.16 -26.16 -21.34
C PRO A 12 5.83 -26.88 -21.17
N THR A 13 4.77 -26.31 -21.69
CA THR A 13 3.45 -26.95 -21.76
C THR A 13 3.45 -28.04 -22.83
N LEU A 14 2.64 -29.07 -22.60
CA LEU A 14 2.44 -30.19 -23.52
C LEU A 14 0.96 -30.35 -23.82
N PRO A 15 0.56 -30.73 -25.04
CA PRO A 15 -0.83 -30.95 -25.38
C PRO A 15 -1.40 -32.14 -24.59
N VAL A 16 -2.71 -32.11 -24.35
CA VAL A 16 -3.43 -33.17 -23.62
C VAL A 16 -4.47 -33.79 -24.52
N ASP A 17 -4.36 -35.11 -24.73
CA ASP A 17 -5.42 -35.95 -25.25
C ASP A 17 -6.12 -36.74 -24.12
N GLU A 18 -7.14 -37.50 -24.45
CA GLU A 18 -7.90 -38.33 -23.48
C GLU A 18 -7.00 -39.29 -22.71
N ALA A 19 -6.05 -39.95 -23.37
CA ALA A 19 -5.13 -40.89 -22.75
C ALA A 19 -4.20 -40.23 -21.75
N GLN A 20 -3.63 -39.06 -22.14
CA GLN A 20 -2.76 -38.25 -21.28
C GLN A 20 -3.48 -37.65 -20.08
N PHE A 21 -4.74 -37.19 -20.27
CA PHE A 21 -5.58 -36.71 -19.18
C PHE A 21 -5.79 -37.79 -18.10
N TYR A 22 -6.24 -38.98 -18.50
CA TYR A 22 -6.46 -40.09 -17.57
C TYR A 22 -5.15 -40.62 -16.98
N ALA A 23 -4.04 -40.58 -17.69
CA ALA A 23 -2.74 -40.94 -17.13
C ALA A 23 -2.33 -40.00 -15.98
N LEU A 24 -2.64 -38.71 -16.08
CA LEU A 24 -2.32 -37.71 -15.03
C LEU A 24 -3.22 -37.88 -13.80
N VAL A 25 -4.53 -38.00 -13.96
CA VAL A 25 -5.49 -38.11 -12.83
C VAL A 25 -5.46 -39.47 -12.13
N ARG A 26 -4.97 -40.54 -12.80
CA ARG A 26 -4.75 -41.88 -12.24
C ARG A 26 -3.40 -42.10 -11.61
N ALA A 27 -2.46 -41.18 -11.81
CA ALA A 27 -1.09 -41.35 -11.33
C ALA A 27 -1.01 -41.43 -9.80
N THR A 28 -0.59 -42.56 -9.28
CA THR A 28 -0.53 -42.88 -7.83
C THR A 28 0.25 -41.80 -7.04
N GLN A 29 1.36 -41.33 -7.59
CA GLN A 29 2.19 -40.29 -6.96
C GLN A 29 1.40 -39.05 -6.67
N TRP A 30 0.69 -38.53 -7.66
CA TRP A 30 -0.08 -37.28 -7.51
C TRP A 30 -1.29 -37.46 -6.61
N ASN A 31 -1.92 -38.62 -6.67
CA ASN A 31 -3.06 -38.96 -5.81
C ASN A 31 -2.65 -39.00 -4.34
N GLN A 32 -1.49 -39.54 -4.03
CA GLN A 32 -0.92 -39.53 -2.67
C GLN A 32 -0.59 -38.10 -2.19
N ASP A 33 -0.04 -37.26 -3.07
CA ASP A 33 0.23 -35.85 -2.72
C ASP A 33 -1.06 -35.06 -2.47
N ILE A 34 -2.14 -35.34 -3.23
CA ILE A 34 -3.48 -34.74 -3.00
C ILE A 34 -4.04 -35.20 -1.65
N ASP A 35 -3.96 -36.50 -1.33
CA ASP A 35 -4.47 -37.00 -0.05
C ASP A 35 -3.72 -36.38 1.15
N LYS A 36 -2.41 -36.36 1.09
CA LYS A 36 -1.58 -35.69 2.12
C LYS A 36 -1.89 -34.20 2.22
N TYR A 37 -2.11 -33.52 1.09
CA TYR A 37 -2.50 -32.11 1.11
C TYR A 37 -3.85 -31.89 1.80
N ARG A 38 -4.83 -32.77 1.58
CA ARG A 38 -6.14 -32.74 2.28
C ARG A 38 -6.03 -32.97 3.77
N GLU A 39 -5.11 -33.83 4.20
CA GLU A 39 -4.86 -34.13 5.62
C GLU A 39 -4.08 -33.05 6.34
N THR A 40 -3.02 -32.52 5.71
CA THR A 40 -2.06 -31.64 6.38
C THR A 40 -2.27 -30.15 6.11
N GLY A 41 -2.94 -29.81 5.01
CA GLY A 41 -3.06 -28.42 4.53
C GLY A 41 -1.75 -27.82 3.98
N GLU A 42 -0.69 -28.63 3.80
CA GLU A 42 0.64 -28.15 3.41
C GLU A 42 0.67 -27.69 1.95
N ALA A 43 0.73 -26.35 1.73
CA ALA A 43 0.70 -25.74 0.40
C ALA A 43 1.85 -26.17 -0.54
N SER A 44 2.96 -26.70 0.00
CA SER A 44 4.09 -27.21 -0.78
C SER A 44 3.71 -28.44 -1.61
N LEU A 45 2.81 -29.30 -1.11
CA LEU A 45 2.32 -30.48 -1.80
C LEU A 45 1.46 -30.08 -3.01
N LYS A 46 0.53 -29.12 -2.83
CA LYS A 46 -0.28 -28.60 -3.94
C LYS A 46 0.58 -28.00 -5.07
N ARG A 47 1.67 -27.29 -4.72
CA ARG A 47 2.58 -26.68 -5.72
C ARG A 47 3.39 -27.67 -6.55
N LYS A 48 3.51 -28.92 -6.12
CA LYS A 48 4.19 -30.00 -6.86
C LYS A 48 3.31 -30.65 -7.92
N LEU A 49 1.99 -30.50 -7.80
CA LEU A 49 1.04 -31.10 -8.72
C LEU A 49 1.19 -30.51 -10.13
N PRO A 50 1.10 -31.34 -11.18
CA PRO A 50 0.88 -30.84 -12.52
C PRO A 50 -0.44 -30.03 -12.62
N ALA A 51 -0.53 -29.17 -13.63
CA ALA A 51 -1.73 -28.40 -13.83
C ALA A 51 -2.16 -28.40 -15.29
N PHE A 52 -3.46 -28.51 -15.53
CA PHE A 52 -4.07 -28.29 -16.83
C PHE A 52 -4.19 -26.78 -17.10
N ILE A 53 -4.14 -26.40 -18.36
CA ILE A 53 -4.41 -25.05 -18.85
C ILE A 53 -5.45 -25.22 -19.95
N PHE A 54 -6.73 -25.08 -19.59
CA PHE A 54 -7.85 -25.31 -20.49
C PHE A 54 -8.08 -24.14 -21.45
N GLN A 55 -7.92 -22.92 -20.99
CA GLN A 55 -8.28 -21.69 -21.70
C GLN A 55 -7.29 -21.33 -22.82
N ALA A 56 -6.06 -21.83 -22.75
CA ALA A 56 -5.02 -21.45 -23.69
C ALA A 56 -4.06 -22.58 -24.04
N THR A 57 -3.50 -22.49 -25.25
CA THR A 57 -2.25 -23.12 -25.68
C THR A 57 -1.21 -22.03 -25.92
N PHE A 58 0.05 -22.41 -26.17
CA PHE A 58 1.14 -21.46 -26.33
C PHE A 58 1.95 -21.76 -27.58
N ASP A 59 2.30 -20.71 -28.32
CA ASP A 59 3.23 -20.82 -29.43
C ASP A 59 4.64 -21.14 -28.92
N GLU A 60 5.46 -21.79 -29.76
CA GLU A 60 6.85 -22.08 -29.41
C GLU A 60 7.66 -20.80 -29.20
N THR A 61 8.33 -20.70 -28.08
CA THR A 61 9.19 -19.57 -27.71
C THR A 61 10.42 -20.07 -26.99
N GLU A 62 11.45 -19.25 -26.89
CA GLU A 62 12.65 -19.58 -26.11
C GLU A 62 12.43 -19.28 -24.61
N SER A 63 12.86 -20.19 -23.75
CA SER A 63 12.94 -19.94 -22.32
C SER A 63 14.06 -18.95 -21.99
N ALA A 64 14.10 -18.45 -20.75
CA ALA A 64 15.21 -17.63 -20.24
C ALA A 64 16.60 -18.32 -20.32
N LYS A 65 16.63 -19.65 -20.56
CA LYS A 65 17.85 -20.45 -20.73
C LYS A 65 18.08 -20.87 -22.19
N GLY A 66 17.41 -20.24 -23.15
CA GLY A 66 17.57 -20.53 -24.59
C GLY A 66 16.98 -21.86 -25.05
N LYS A 67 16.08 -22.51 -24.29
CA LYS A 67 15.39 -23.73 -24.72
C LYS A 67 14.12 -23.40 -25.46
N LEU A 68 13.97 -23.90 -26.67
CA LEU A 68 12.77 -23.80 -27.50
C LEU A 68 11.67 -24.71 -26.93
N GLY A 69 10.42 -24.26 -26.96
CA GLY A 69 9.23 -25.00 -26.54
C GLY A 69 8.01 -24.13 -26.33
N ALA A 70 6.86 -24.74 -26.09
CA ALA A 70 5.61 -24.04 -25.82
C ALA A 70 5.58 -23.52 -24.36
N TRP A 71 6.33 -22.45 -24.10
CA TRP A 71 6.41 -21.87 -22.75
C TRP A 71 5.18 -21.03 -22.43
N ARG A 72 4.68 -21.12 -21.21
CA ARG A 72 3.57 -20.34 -20.70
C ARG A 72 3.97 -18.85 -20.58
N LYS A 73 3.87 -18.13 -21.71
CA LYS A 73 4.14 -16.71 -21.82
C LYS A 73 2.90 -16.00 -22.36
N GLN A 74 2.60 -14.84 -21.82
CA GLN A 74 1.45 -14.03 -22.24
C GLN A 74 1.49 -13.72 -23.74
N SER A 75 2.62 -13.27 -24.25
CA SER A 75 2.81 -12.96 -25.69
C SER A 75 2.67 -14.16 -26.64
N ALA A 76 2.75 -15.39 -26.11
CA ALA A 76 2.62 -16.63 -26.88
C ALA A 76 1.25 -17.32 -26.69
N THR A 77 0.35 -16.70 -25.94
CA THR A 77 -0.99 -17.23 -25.63
C THR A 77 -1.84 -17.34 -26.89
N ARG A 78 -2.53 -18.48 -27.05
CA ARG A 78 -3.57 -18.72 -28.05
C ARG A 78 -4.78 -19.33 -27.36
N LEU A 79 -5.93 -18.66 -27.40
CA LEU A 79 -7.14 -19.13 -26.75
C LEU A 79 -7.69 -20.40 -27.41
N THR A 80 -8.20 -21.33 -26.61
CA THR A 80 -8.81 -22.58 -27.09
C THR A 80 -10.30 -22.46 -27.35
N GLY A 81 -10.96 -21.47 -26.75
CA GLY A 81 -12.42 -21.40 -26.69
C GLY A 81 -13.01 -22.19 -25.50
N LEU A 82 -12.18 -22.79 -24.66
CA LEU A 82 -12.61 -23.30 -23.35
C LEU A 82 -12.51 -22.19 -22.30
N VAL A 83 -13.46 -22.16 -21.39
CA VAL A 83 -13.51 -21.25 -20.23
C VAL A 83 -13.43 -22.05 -18.95
N VAL A 84 -12.69 -21.57 -17.97
CA VAL A 84 -12.57 -22.20 -16.64
C VAL A 84 -13.14 -21.27 -15.59
N MET A 85 -13.96 -21.81 -14.70
CA MET A 85 -14.47 -21.13 -13.52
C MET A 85 -14.09 -21.91 -12.27
N ASP A 86 -13.58 -21.19 -11.26
CA ASP A 86 -13.31 -21.71 -9.92
C ASP A 86 -14.46 -21.33 -8.97
N ILE A 87 -14.89 -22.27 -8.14
CA ILE A 87 -15.84 -22.06 -7.07
C ILE A 87 -15.15 -22.53 -5.80
N ASP A 88 -14.67 -21.60 -5.01
CA ASP A 88 -13.93 -21.88 -3.79
C ASP A 88 -14.82 -21.85 -2.53
N HIS A 89 -14.31 -22.37 -1.42
CA HIS A 89 -14.97 -22.38 -0.11
C HIS A 89 -16.31 -23.12 -0.04
N VAL A 90 -16.44 -24.20 -0.80
CA VAL A 90 -17.62 -25.05 -0.79
C VAL A 90 -17.48 -26.14 0.27
N GLU A 91 -18.38 -26.20 1.25
CA GLU A 91 -18.34 -27.23 2.30
C GLU A 91 -18.59 -28.64 1.74
N ASN A 92 -19.54 -28.79 0.81
CA ASN A 92 -19.84 -30.05 0.16
C ASN A 92 -19.93 -29.89 -1.38
N PRO A 93 -18.82 -30.02 -2.11
CA PRO A 93 -18.80 -29.84 -3.56
C PRO A 93 -19.72 -30.76 -4.33
N ARG A 94 -19.94 -31.99 -3.85
CA ARG A 94 -20.84 -32.97 -4.52
C ARG A 94 -22.30 -32.55 -4.47
N GLU A 95 -22.77 -32.06 -3.32
CA GLU A 95 -24.14 -31.57 -3.18
C GLU A 95 -24.38 -30.31 -4.03
N VAL A 96 -23.39 -29.41 -4.16
CA VAL A 96 -23.52 -28.25 -5.05
C VAL A 96 -23.64 -28.68 -6.49
N PHE A 97 -22.83 -29.64 -6.93
CA PHE A 97 -22.89 -30.21 -8.29
C PHE A 97 -24.24 -30.89 -8.56
N GLU A 98 -24.78 -31.73 -7.62
CA GLU A 98 -26.06 -32.41 -7.77
C GLU A 98 -27.20 -31.44 -8.03
N ARG A 99 -27.20 -30.26 -7.47
CA ARG A 99 -28.23 -29.22 -7.71
C ARG A 99 -28.25 -28.71 -9.16
N TRP A 100 -27.18 -28.89 -9.92
CA TRP A 100 -27.13 -28.42 -11.31
C TRP A 100 -27.84 -29.36 -12.29
N HIS A 101 -28.16 -30.61 -11.89
CA HIS A 101 -28.87 -31.60 -12.69
C HIS A 101 -28.27 -31.88 -14.07
N LEU A 102 -26.91 -31.86 -14.18
CA LEU A 102 -26.21 -32.09 -15.46
C LEU A 102 -26.31 -33.52 -15.99
N ALA A 103 -26.73 -34.47 -15.15
CA ALA A 103 -26.78 -35.91 -15.47
C ALA A 103 -28.14 -36.40 -16.01
N THR A 104 -29.11 -35.52 -16.23
CA THR A 104 -30.41 -35.92 -16.79
C THR A 104 -30.39 -35.95 -18.31
N ASP A 105 -30.84 -37.05 -18.89
CA ASP A 105 -30.88 -37.38 -20.32
C ASP A 105 -31.83 -36.48 -21.16
N ASP A 106 -32.38 -35.41 -20.54
CA ASP A 106 -33.30 -34.49 -21.17
C ASP A 106 -32.57 -33.34 -21.85
N ARG A 107 -31.99 -33.63 -23.00
CA ARG A 107 -31.31 -32.69 -23.88
C ARG A 107 -32.26 -31.68 -24.57
N THR A 108 -33.45 -31.52 -24.13
CA THR A 108 -34.44 -30.59 -24.69
C THR A 108 -34.37 -29.19 -24.07
N ASP A 109 -33.66 -29.02 -22.94
CA ASP A 109 -33.46 -27.73 -22.32
C ASP A 109 -32.28 -27.02 -23.02
N ARG A 110 -32.59 -25.95 -23.76
CA ARG A 110 -31.60 -25.10 -24.50
C ARG A 110 -30.81 -24.16 -23.57
N THR A 111 -30.58 -24.52 -22.33
CA THR A 111 -29.77 -23.72 -21.41
C THR A 111 -28.28 -23.97 -21.65
N ARG A 112 -27.46 -22.94 -21.47
CA ARG A 112 -25.98 -23.01 -21.60
C ARG A 112 -25.33 -24.01 -20.62
N LYS A 113 -26.08 -24.67 -19.73
CA LYS A 113 -25.60 -25.81 -18.91
C LYS A 113 -25.08 -26.97 -19.79
N ASN A 114 -25.60 -27.10 -21.00
CA ASN A 114 -25.14 -28.09 -21.98
C ASN A 114 -23.74 -27.76 -22.57
N ASP A 115 -23.21 -26.54 -22.32
CA ASP A 115 -21.87 -26.17 -22.71
C ASP A 115 -20.78 -26.65 -21.73
N ILE A 116 -21.17 -27.15 -20.56
CA ILE A 116 -20.24 -27.69 -19.56
C ILE A 116 -19.65 -29.00 -20.05
N LEU A 117 -18.32 -29.07 -20.05
CA LEU A 117 -17.55 -30.24 -20.53
C LEU A 117 -16.83 -30.98 -19.42
N LEU A 118 -16.50 -30.35 -18.33
CA LEU A 118 -15.82 -30.99 -17.19
C LEU A 118 -16.17 -30.28 -15.89
N VAL A 119 -16.49 -31.08 -14.86
CA VAL A 119 -16.60 -30.62 -13.48
C VAL A 119 -15.81 -31.54 -12.57
N TYR A 120 -14.92 -30.97 -11.73
CA TYR A 120 -14.19 -31.77 -10.76
C TYR A 120 -13.95 -31.04 -9.44
N ILE A 121 -13.76 -31.79 -8.38
CA ILE A 121 -13.42 -31.29 -7.05
C ILE A 121 -11.94 -30.93 -7.04
N THR A 122 -11.62 -29.70 -6.60
CA THR A 122 -10.24 -29.20 -6.52
C THR A 122 -9.38 -30.01 -5.54
N PRO A 123 -8.04 -29.97 -5.63
CA PRO A 123 -7.16 -30.72 -4.73
C PRO A 123 -7.42 -30.46 -3.25
N SER A 124 -7.92 -29.30 -2.87
CA SER A 124 -8.29 -28.97 -1.48
C SER A 124 -9.48 -29.77 -0.95
N GLY A 125 -10.29 -30.37 -1.82
CA GLY A 125 -11.55 -31.00 -1.46
C GLY A 125 -12.68 -30.01 -1.12
N LYS A 126 -12.43 -28.69 -1.18
CA LYS A 126 -13.34 -27.60 -0.75
C LYS A 126 -13.65 -26.62 -1.87
N GLY A 127 -13.67 -27.08 -3.09
CA GLY A 127 -14.00 -26.24 -4.25
C GLY A 127 -14.31 -27.09 -5.46
N LEU A 128 -14.94 -26.46 -6.45
CA LEU A 128 -15.24 -27.03 -7.76
C LEU A 128 -14.52 -26.27 -8.86
N LYS A 129 -14.07 -27.00 -9.87
CA LYS A 129 -13.59 -26.44 -11.13
C LYS A 129 -14.57 -26.85 -12.24
N VAL A 130 -15.04 -25.84 -12.97
CA VAL A 130 -15.97 -26.03 -14.08
C VAL A 130 -15.30 -25.57 -15.37
N VAL A 131 -15.30 -26.44 -16.38
CA VAL A 131 -14.78 -26.13 -17.73
C VAL A 131 -15.91 -26.22 -18.72
N PHE A 132 -16.09 -25.19 -19.55
CA PHE A 132 -17.21 -25.10 -20.47
C PHE A 132 -16.83 -24.37 -21.76
N LYS A 133 -17.69 -24.44 -22.77
CA LYS A 133 -17.52 -23.83 -24.09
C LYS A 133 -17.72 -22.31 -24.00
N ALA A 134 -16.80 -21.56 -24.59
CA ALA A 134 -16.97 -20.11 -24.76
C ALA A 134 -18.02 -19.80 -25.83
N ASP A 135 -18.78 -18.74 -25.57
CA ASP A 135 -19.67 -18.13 -26.56
C ASP A 135 -19.15 -16.73 -26.92
N ALA A 136 -18.76 -16.57 -28.18
CA ALA A 136 -18.21 -15.31 -28.67
C ALA A 136 -19.24 -14.16 -28.68
N SER A 137 -20.53 -14.46 -28.67
CA SER A 137 -21.60 -13.47 -28.64
C SER A 137 -21.78 -12.86 -27.23
N VAL A 138 -21.38 -13.59 -26.17
CA VAL A 138 -21.42 -13.14 -24.78
C VAL A 138 -20.26 -12.19 -24.46
N GLY A 139 -19.11 -12.40 -25.07
CA GLY A 139 -17.93 -11.60 -24.86
C GLY A 139 -16.66 -12.43 -24.64
N ASN A 140 -15.69 -11.91 -23.89
CA ASN A 140 -14.41 -12.56 -23.64
C ASN A 140 -14.51 -13.67 -22.55
N LEU A 141 -13.37 -14.16 -22.04
CA LEU A 141 -13.35 -15.19 -21.00
C LEU A 141 -14.09 -14.78 -19.72
N ILE A 142 -13.93 -13.51 -19.31
CA ILE A 142 -14.52 -12.96 -18.09
C ILE A 142 -16.04 -12.88 -18.23
N ASP A 143 -16.53 -12.35 -19.35
CA ASP A 143 -17.97 -12.25 -19.63
C ASP A 143 -18.63 -13.63 -19.64
N ASN A 144 -17.97 -14.63 -20.24
CA ASN A 144 -18.45 -16.00 -20.25
C ASN A 144 -18.46 -16.65 -18.85
N GLN A 145 -17.48 -16.36 -18.00
CA GLN A 145 -17.45 -16.82 -16.60
C GLN A 145 -18.63 -16.26 -15.81
N HIS A 146 -18.87 -14.94 -15.90
CA HIS A 146 -20.00 -14.30 -15.23
C HIS A 146 -21.35 -14.86 -15.69
N ALA A 147 -21.54 -14.99 -17.02
CA ALA A 147 -22.77 -15.57 -17.55
C ALA A 147 -23.01 -17.01 -17.10
N MET A 148 -21.98 -17.85 -17.03
CA MET A 148 -22.12 -19.22 -16.52
C MET A 148 -22.37 -19.26 -15.03
N ALA A 149 -21.74 -18.39 -14.24
CA ALA A 149 -21.96 -18.30 -12.81
C ALA A 149 -23.40 -17.90 -12.45
N GLU A 150 -23.99 -16.99 -13.21
CA GLU A 150 -25.39 -16.61 -13.09
C GLU A 150 -26.31 -17.79 -13.36
N ILE A 151 -26.07 -18.56 -14.43
CA ILE A 151 -26.82 -19.76 -14.79
C ILE A 151 -26.75 -20.85 -13.71
N LEU A 152 -25.58 -21.00 -13.07
CA LEU A 152 -25.36 -22.00 -12.01
C LEU A 152 -25.74 -21.51 -10.61
N GLY A 153 -26.03 -20.21 -10.46
CA GLY A 153 -26.35 -19.58 -9.18
C GLY A 153 -25.18 -19.59 -8.19
N VAL A 154 -23.95 -19.34 -8.70
CA VAL A 154 -22.71 -19.36 -7.92
C VAL A 154 -21.92 -18.07 -8.11
N GLU A 155 -21.03 -17.76 -7.16
CA GLU A 155 -20.10 -16.62 -7.28
C GLU A 155 -18.86 -16.99 -8.11
N VAL A 156 -18.36 -16.04 -8.91
CA VAL A 156 -17.15 -16.19 -9.72
C VAL A 156 -15.93 -15.82 -8.87
N ASP A 157 -14.88 -16.67 -8.91
CA ASP A 157 -13.57 -16.25 -8.44
C ASP A 157 -12.93 -15.27 -9.45
N GLU A 158 -12.91 -13.99 -9.11
CA GLU A 158 -12.31 -12.91 -9.87
C GLU A 158 -10.81 -13.15 -10.23
N SER A 159 -10.16 -14.11 -9.60
CA SER A 159 -8.77 -14.49 -9.90
C SER A 159 -8.61 -15.31 -11.19
N CYS A 160 -9.71 -15.80 -11.79
CA CYS A 160 -9.69 -16.63 -12.99
C CYS A 160 -9.64 -15.86 -14.33
N LYS A 161 -9.38 -14.56 -14.29
CA LYS A 161 -9.33 -13.68 -15.47
C LYS A 161 -8.15 -13.95 -16.43
N ASP A 162 -7.10 -14.61 -15.98
CA ASP A 162 -5.90 -14.90 -16.77
C ASP A 162 -6.13 -16.10 -17.70
N ALA A 163 -5.98 -15.91 -19.00
CA ALA A 163 -6.07 -16.97 -20.00
C ALA A 163 -5.09 -18.13 -19.75
N SER A 164 -3.95 -17.84 -19.15
CA SER A 164 -2.92 -18.84 -18.78
C SER A 164 -3.15 -19.50 -17.44
N ARG A 165 -4.34 -19.38 -16.85
CA ARG A 165 -4.69 -19.91 -15.52
C ARG A 165 -4.42 -21.40 -15.43
N MET A 166 -3.65 -21.78 -14.42
CA MET A 166 -3.38 -23.20 -14.12
C MET A 166 -4.47 -23.79 -13.25
N SER A 167 -4.97 -24.93 -13.68
CA SER A 167 -5.95 -25.76 -12.98
C SER A 167 -5.24 -27.03 -12.50
N PHE A 168 -4.90 -27.11 -11.20
CA PHE A 168 -4.20 -28.30 -10.69
C PHE A 168 -5.03 -29.57 -10.94
N ILE A 169 -4.32 -30.66 -11.24
CA ILE A 169 -4.97 -31.95 -11.48
C ILE A 169 -5.77 -32.42 -10.27
N CYS A 170 -6.79 -33.22 -10.50
CA CYS A 170 -7.57 -33.90 -9.47
C CYS A 170 -7.33 -35.42 -9.49
N LYS A 171 -7.92 -36.15 -8.58
CA LYS A 171 -8.02 -37.61 -8.65
C LYS A 171 -9.14 -37.99 -9.62
N GLU A 172 -9.05 -39.13 -10.27
CA GLU A 172 -10.15 -39.63 -11.11
C GLU A 172 -11.49 -39.72 -10.35
N SER A 173 -11.46 -40.11 -9.06
CA SER A 173 -12.64 -40.15 -8.17
C SER A 173 -13.27 -38.78 -7.85
N ASP A 174 -12.56 -37.73 -8.13
CA ASP A 174 -13.01 -36.34 -7.91
C ASP A 174 -13.66 -35.73 -9.15
N ILE A 175 -13.60 -36.40 -10.29
CA ILE A 175 -14.32 -36.00 -11.50
C ILE A 175 -15.79 -36.30 -11.32
N LEU A 176 -16.61 -35.23 -11.33
CA LEU A 176 -18.06 -35.31 -11.16
C LEU A 176 -18.78 -35.41 -12.49
N PHE A 177 -18.25 -34.78 -13.54
CA PHE A 177 -18.79 -34.80 -14.88
C PHE A 177 -17.66 -34.64 -15.89
N ILE A 178 -17.69 -35.35 -17.01
CA ILE A 178 -16.80 -35.18 -18.15
C ILE A 178 -17.51 -35.55 -19.44
N ASP A 179 -17.47 -34.65 -20.43
CA ASP A 179 -17.88 -34.90 -21.80
C ASP A 179 -16.64 -35.13 -22.66
N LYS A 180 -16.66 -36.15 -23.53
CA LYS A 180 -15.54 -36.49 -24.43
C LYS A 180 -15.24 -35.40 -25.44
N GLU A 181 -16.18 -34.52 -25.70
CA GLU A 181 -15.97 -33.34 -26.54
C GLU A 181 -14.88 -32.40 -25.99
N LEU A 182 -14.62 -32.43 -24.69
CA LEU A 182 -13.53 -31.69 -24.06
C LEU A 182 -12.18 -31.84 -24.78
N PHE A 183 -11.87 -33.02 -25.28
CA PHE A 183 -10.58 -33.36 -25.88
C PHE A 183 -10.48 -32.94 -27.36
N THR A 184 -11.59 -32.63 -27.97
CA THR A 184 -11.67 -32.30 -29.42
C THR A 184 -12.20 -30.90 -29.69
N TYR A 185 -12.75 -30.23 -28.66
CA TYR A 185 -13.36 -28.92 -28.81
C TYR A 185 -12.34 -27.85 -29.18
N GLU A 186 -12.70 -27.03 -30.15
CA GLU A 186 -11.95 -25.84 -30.57
C GLU A 186 -12.98 -24.80 -31.06
N ASN A 187 -12.83 -23.55 -30.59
CA ASN A 187 -13.65 -22.44 -31.05
C ASN A 187 -12.74 -21.39 -31.71
N LYS A 188 -12.63 -21.50 -33.04
CA LYS A 188 -11.79 -20.59 -33.84
C LYS A 188 -12.29 -19.16 -33.83
N GLU A 189 -13.60 -18.94 -33.89
CA GLU A 189 -14.20 -17.61 -33.86
C GLU A 189 -13.81 -16.89 -32.55
N PHE A 190 -13.96 -17.56 -31.43
CA PHE A 190 -13.56 -17.02 -30.10
C PHE A 190 -12.06 -16.77 -30.05
N SER A 191 -11.25 -17.71 -30.50
CA SER A 191 -9.80 -17.58 -30.55
C SER A 191 -9.34 -16.40 -31.38
N ASP A 192 -9.86 -16.27 -32.62
CA ASP A 192 -9.47 -15.21 -33.55
C ASP A 192 -9.88 -13.82 -33.02
N ARG A 193 -11.02 -13.74 -32.36
CA ARG A 193 -11.57 -12.48 -31.82
C ARG A 193 -10.83 -11.99 -30.58
N PHE A 194 -10.47 -12.86 -29.65
CA PHE A 194 -10.01 -12.46 -28.31
C PHE A 194 -8.54 -12.80 -28.01
N THR A 195 -7.81 -13.59 -28.80
CA THR A 195 -6.41 -13.95 -28.51
C THR A 195 -5.49 -12.74 -28.40
N ALA A 196 -5.64 -11.76 -29.31
CA ALA A 196 -4.82 -10.55 -29.32
C ALA A 196 -4.98 -9.76 -28.01
N LEU A 197 -6.19 -9.63 -27.50
CA LEU A 197 -6.52 -8.94 -26.26
C LEU A 197 -5.71 -9.49 -25.06
N TYR A 198 -5.60 -10.81 -24.95
CA TYR A 198 -4.85 -11.45 -23.87
C TYR A 198 -3.32 -11.41 -24.07
N ARG A 199 -2.85 -11.36 -25.31
CA ARG A 199 -1.42 -11.15 -25.62
C ARG A 199 -0.93 -9.77 -25.21
N ASP A 200 -1.77 -8.74 -25.37
CA ASP A 200 -1.46 -7.34 -25.10
C ASP A 200 -1.69 -6.96 -23.62
N GLY A 201 -2.15 -7.89 -22.78
CA GLY A 201 -2.35 -7.66 -21.36
C GLY A 201 -3.66 -6.97 -20.97
N HIS A 202 -4.60 -6.82 -21.90
CA HIS A 202 -5.92 -6.24 -21.68
C HIS A 202 -6.94 -7.34 -21.33
N SER A 203 -7.06 -7.69 -20.05
CA SER A 203 -8.07 -8.64 -19.55
C SER A 203 -9.18 -7.90 -18.78
N GLN A 204 -9.94 -7.05 -19.46
CA GLN A 204 -11.15 -6.40 -18.92
C GLN A 204 -12.39 -6.96 -19.62
N ALA A 205 -13.54 -6.97 -18.90
CA ALA A 205 -14.81 -7.36 -19.48
C ALA A 205 -15.16 -6.48 -20.70
N THR A 206 -15.66 -7.09 -21.78
CA THR A 206 -15.90 -6.37 -23.07
C THR A 206 -17.31 -5.79 -23.18
N ASN A 207 -18.14 -5.85 -22.16
CA ASN A 207 -19.50 -5.28 -22.19
C ASN A 207 -19.53 -3.76 -22.00
N GLU A 208 -18.63 -3.00 -22.63
CA GLU A 208 -18.86 -1.61 -22.96
C GLU A 208 -19.38 -1.53 -24.39
N HIS A 209 -20.66 -1.18 -24.53
CA HIS A 209 -21.32 -1.00 -25.82
C HIS A 209 -20.59 0.05 -26.69
N GLU A 210 -19.95 -0.40 -27.77
CA GLU A 210 -19.71 0.46 -28.93
C GLU A 210 -21.04 0.68 -29.70
N GLN A 211 -21.66 1.81 -29.47
CA GLN A 211 -22.67 2.32 -30.37
C GLN A 211 -21.97 3.15 -31.45
N THR A 212 -21.92 2.59 -32.65
CA THR A 212 -21.62 3.35 -33.87
C THR A 212 -22.78 4.28 -34.20
N SER A 213 -22.43 5.55 -34.36
CA SER A 213 -23.30 6.65 -34.78
C SER A 213 -23.87 6.47 -36.17
N SER A 214 -25.18 6.67 -36.32
CA SER A 214 -25.74 7.52 -37.39
C SER A 214 -27.24 7.76 -37.17
N GLY A 215 -27.66 9.03 -37.20
CA GLY A 215 -29.05 9.43 -37.46
C GLY A 215 -29.68 10.27 -36.36
N SER A 216 -29.77 11.54 -36.65
CA SER A 216 -30.45 12.62 -35.89
C SER A 216 -31.86 12.29 -35.41
N ALA A 217 -32.12 12.45 -34.12
CA ALA A 217 -33.41 12.88 -33.53
C ALA A 217 -33.17 13.33 -32.08
N GLU A 218 -33.94 14.29 -31.66
CA GLU A 218 -33.86 15.17 -30.48
C GLU A 218 -33.54 14.50 -29.14
N GLU A 219 -32.60 15.10 -28.43
CA GLU A 219 -32.10 14.65 -27.11
C GLU A 219 -33.16 14.81 -26.03
N VAL A 220 -33.53 13.68 -25.42
CA VAL A 220 -34.00 13.61 -24.04
C VAL A 220 -32.78 13.21 -23.19
N PRO A 221 -32.38 13.93 -22.11
CA PRO A 221 -31.18 13.62 -21.37
C PRO A 221 -31.32 12.28 -20.64
N GLU A 222 -30.54 11.28 -21.03
CA GLU A 222 -30.38 10.02 -20.30
C GLU A 222 -29.87 10.27 -18.89
N LEU A 223 -30.52 9.63 -17.91
CA LEU A 223 -30.11 9.54 -16.52
C LEU A 223 -28.77 8.75 -16.49
N GLN A 224 -27.67 9.45 -16.23
CA GLN A 224 -26.41 8.78 -15.88
C GLN A 224 -26.63 7.91 -14.64
N GLU A 225 -26.29 6.61 -14.72
CA GLU A 225 -26.32 5.68 -13.59
C GLU A 225 -25.58 6.26 -12.41
N ILE A 226 -26.31 6.55 -11.32
CA ILE A 226 -25.73 7.14 -10.12
C ILE A 226 -25.28 6.00 -9.22
N THR A 227 -23.97 5.80 -9.15
CA THR A 227 -23.37 4.78 -8.31
C THR A 227 -22.90 5.35 -6.96
N TRP A 228 -23.02 4.57 -5.90
CA TRP A 228 -22.43 4.80 -4.59
C TRP A 228 -21.37 3.72 -4.34
N ARG A 229 -20.09 4.15 -4.30
CA ARG A 229 -18.94 3.26 -4.04
C ARG A 229 -18.88 2.02 -4.94
N GLY A 230 -19.25 2.21 -6.23
CA GLY A 230 -19.27 1.13 -7.22
C GLY A 230 -20.56 0.29 -7.24
N TYR A 231 -21.54 0.62 -6.41
CA TYR A 231 -22.85 -0.04 -6.41
C TYR A 231 -23.92 0.92 -6.94
N ASP A 232 -24.82 0.41 -7.77
CA ASP A 232 -25.93 1.19 -8.29
C ASP A 232 -26.86 1.58 -7.14
N VAL A 233 -27.11 2.90 -6.99
CA VAL A 233 -27.96 3.46 -5.94
C VAL A 233 -29.43 3.06 -6.15
N GLN A 234 -29.88 2.91 -7.40
CA GLN A 234 -31.25 2.50 -7.69
C GLN A 234 -31.50 1.07 -7.22
N CYS A 235 -30.57 0.13 -7.44
CA CYS A 235 -30.68 -1.23 -6.91
C CYS A 235 -30.81 -1.28 -5.38
N ILE A 236 -30.14 -0.37 -4.67
CA ILE A 236 -30.25 -0.26 -3.21
C ILE A 236 -31.62 0.29 -2.81
N ILE A 237 -32.14 1.27 -3.53
CA ILE A 237 -33.47 1.84 -3.30
C ILE A 237 -34.55 0.80 -3.56
N ASP A 238 -34.42 0.04 -4.65
CA ASP A 238 -35.36 -1.04 -4.99
C ASP A 238 -35.35 -2.13 -3.93
N ALA A 239 -34.19 -2.51 -3.41
CA ALA A 239 -34.07 -3.46 -2.30
C ALA A 239 -34.70 -2.94 -1.00
N ARG A 240 -34.68 -1.61 -0.74
CA ARG A 240 -35.31 -0.98 0.42
C ARG A 240 -36.83 -1.08 0.36
N TYR A 241 -37.41 -0.92 -0.81
CA TYR A 241 -38.84 -0.91 -1.02
C TYR A 241 -39.42 -2.20 -1.62
N ALA A 242 -38.61 -3.27 -1.68
CA ALA A 242 -38.98 -4.52 -2.29
C ALA A 242 -40.25 -5.17 -1.70
N ASP A 243 -40.47 -5.01 -0.38
CA ASP A 243 -41.60 -5.60 0.31
C ASP A 243 -42.84 -4.69 0.28
N LYS A 244 -42.63 -3.37 0.23
CA LYS A 244 -43.74 -2.39 0.21
C LYS A 244 -43.27 -1.04 -0.34
N LEU A 245 -43.82 -0.69 -1.51
CA LEU A 245 -43.65 0.66 -2.08
C LEU A 245 -44.51 1.68 -1.35
N PRO A 246 -44.04 2.95 -1.11
CA PRO A 246 -44.87 4.01 -0.61
C PRO A 246 -46.03 4.30 -1.56
N CYS A 247 -47.26 4.37 -1.04
CA CYS A 247 -48.43 4.58 -1.86
C CYS A 247 -49.40 5.62 -1.24
N ALA A 248 -50.33 6.13 -2.03
CA ALA A 248 -51.30 7.11 -1.61
C ALA A 248 -52.24 6.63 -0.46
N ALA A 249 -52.53 5.33 -0.44
CA ALA A 249 -53.43 4.73 0.57
C ALA A 249 -52.86 4.79 1.99
N ASP A 250 -51.55 4.75 2.15
CA ASP A 250 -50.86 4.79 3.46
C ASP A 250 -50.55 6.23 3.93
N SER A 251 -50.78 7.25 3.11
CA SER A 251 -50.52 8.69 3.37
C SER A 251 -49.11 9.01 3.88
N ASN A 252 -48.11 8.16 3.56
CA ASN A 252 -46.74 8.25 4.10
C ASN A 252 -45.65 8.64 3.07
N ARG A 253 -46.03 8.86 1.78
CA ARG A 253 -45.09 9.15 0.70
C ARG A 253 -44.14 10.33 1.01
N HIS A 254 -44.66 11.45 1.56
CA HIS A 254 -43.82 12.59 1.96
C HIS A 254 -42.82 12.25 3.06
N ASN A 255 -43.24 11.51 4.09
CA ASN A 255 -42.33 11.09 5.16
C ASN A 255 -41.27 10.11 4.67
N GLU A 256 -41.58 9.24 3.72
CA GLU A 256 -40.64 8.31 3.12
C GLU A 256 -39.66 9.04 2.17
N SER A 257 -40.12 10.09 1.43
CA SER A 257 -39.16 10.91 0.64
C SER A 257 -38.17 11.66 1.53
N LEU A 258 -38.60 12.19 2.67
CA LEU A 258 -37.70 12.80 3.66
C LEU A 258 -36.70 11.80 4.27
N LYS A 259 -37.15 10.57 4.60
CA LYS A 259 -36.27 9.51 5.11
C LYS A 259 -35.30 9.03 4.04
N LEU A 260 -35.76 8.86 2.80
CA LEU A 260 -34.90 8.47 1.68
C LEU A 260 -33.84 9.55 1.41
N ALA A 261 -34.23 10.83 1.37
CA ALA A 261 -33.33 11.95 1.21
C ALA A 261 -32.29 12.01 2.34
N THR A 262 -32.72 11.77 3.60
CA THR A 262 -31.79 11.72 4.75
C THR A 262 -30.75 10.59 4.60
N ASP A 263 -31.17 9.40 4.23
CA ASP A 263 -30.30 8.24 4.06
C ASP A 263 -29.33 8.43 2.89
N LEU A 264 -29.82 8.98 1.77
CA LEU A 264 -28.99 9.24 0.59
C LEU A 264 -27.97 10.37 0.84
N LEU A 265 -28.30 11.41 1.61
CA LEU A 265 -27.34 12.43 2.00
C LEU A 265 -26.18 11.85 2.81
N LEU A 266 -26.47 10.91 3.72
CA LEU A 266 -25.45 10.21 4.50
C LEU A 266 -24.60 9.25 3.65
N MET A 267 -25.14 8.71 2.57
CA MET A 267 -24.43 7.82 1.64
C MET A 267 -23.60 8.60 0.62
N LEU A 268 -24.09 9.73 0.12
CA LEU A 268 -23.51 10.51 -0.98
C LEU A 268 -22.78 11.76 -0.48
N ASP A 269 -22.18 11.69 0.71
CA ASP A 269 -21.31 12.71 1.29
C ASP A 269 -21.93 14.13 1.32
N GLY A 270 -23.26 14.21 1.49
CA GLY A 270 -24.00 15.46 1.59
C GLY A 270 -24.30 16.17 0.26
N ASP A 271 -24.09 15.52 -0.88
CA ASP A 271 -24.36 16.07 -2.21
C ASP A 271 -25.88 16.23 -2.46
N LYS A 272 -26.40 17.41 -2.11
CA LYS A 272 -27.82 17.73 -2.20
C LYS A 272 -28.38 17.68 -3.63
N GLN A 273 -27.60 18.09 -4.63
CA GLN A 273 -28.05 18.11 -6.02
C GLN A 273 -28.22 16.68 -6.57
N ARG A 274 -27.28 15.83 -6.22
CA ARG A 274 -27.31 14.42 -6.60
C ARG A 274 -28.46 13.68 -5.91
N VAL A 275 -28.66 13.94 -4.61
CA VAL A 275 -29.78 13.37 -3.84
C VAL A 275 -31.12 13.86 -4.37
N LEU A 276 -31.25 15.14 -4.72
CA LEU A 276 -32.48 15.70 -5.29
C LEU A 276 -32.89 14.94 -6.56
N ARG A 277 -31.97 14.74 -7.52
CA ARG A 277 -32.25 14.01 -8.75
C ARG A 277 -32.69 12.57 -8.51
N ILE A 278 -32.06 11.88 -7.55
CA ILE A 278 -32.39 10.49 -7.22
C ILE A 278 -33.78 10.40 -6.57
N VAL A 279 -34.11 11.31 -5.67
CA VAL A 279 -35.42 11.31 -4.97
C VAL A 279 -36.55 11.71 -5.93
N GLU A 280 -36.34 12.71 -6.77
CA GLU A 280 -37.28 13.11 -7.80
C GLU A 280 -37.52 12.00 -8.84
N ALA A 281 -36.53 11.22 -9.17
CA ALA A 281 -36.68 10.12 -10.13
C ALA A 281 -37.55 8.94 -9.63
N GLN A 282 -37.90 8.90 -8.32
CA GLN A 282 -38.72 7.80 -7.81
C GLN A 282 -40.17 7.95 -8.25
N PRO A 283 -40.82 6.91 -8.86
CA PRO A 283 -42.17 7.02 -9.39
C PRO A 283 -43.21 7.51 -8.37
N TRP A 284 -43.16 7.05 -7.13
CA TRP A 284 -44.07 7.44 -6.05
C TRP A 284 -43.78 8.86 -5.52
N VAL A 285 -42.62 9.44 -5.81
CA VAL A 285 -42.33 10.87 -5.53
C VAL A 285 -42.88 11.73 -6.66
N GLN A 286 -42.75 11.30 -7.92
CA GLN A 286 -43.38 11.97 -9.05
C GLN A 286 -44.90 12.09 -8.86
N GLU A 287 -45.56 11.01 -8.36
CA GLU A 287 -47.00 11.07 -8.02
C GLU A 287 -47.32 12.19 -7.03
N ILE A 288 -46.53 12.42 -5.99
CA ILE A 288 -46.81 13.52 -5.03
C ILE A 288 -46.45 14.89 -5.57
N ILE A 289 -45.51 15.00 -6.49
CA ILE A 289 -45.24 16.25 -7.22
C ILE A 289 -46.47 16.61 -8.07
N ASP A 290 -47.00 15.65 -8.84
CA ASP A 290 -48.14 15.83 -9.72
C ASP A 290 -49.47 16.10 -8.94
N GLU A 291 -49.67 15.44 -7.79
CA GLU A 291 -50.90 15.59 -6.99
C GLU A 291 -50.96 16.84 -6.12
N ARG A 292 -49.77 17.35 -5.64
CA ARG A 292 -49.75 18.35 -4.56
C ARG A 292 -48.74 19.46 -4.80
N ASP A 293 -48.07 19.52 -5.94
CA ASP A 293 -46.99 20.45 -6.26
C ASP A 293 -45.88 20.43 -5.18
N GLU A 294 -45.46 19.19 -4.77
CA GLU A 294 -44.54 18.97 -3.67
C GLU A 294 -43.14 19.50 -4.01
N ASN A 295 -42.59 20.35 -3.14
CA ASN A 295 -41.23 20.90 -3.31
C ASN A 295 -40.17 19.92 -2.75
N VAL A 296 -39.70 19.00 -3.56
CA VAL A 296 -38.69 17.97 -3.19
C VAL A 296 -37.36 18.61 -2.81
N ALA A 297 -36.99 19.73 -3.41
CA ALA A 297 -35.77 20.45 -3.04
C ALA A 297 -35.84 20.93 -1.57
N GLN A 298 -36.98 21.39 -1.10
CA GLN A 298 -37.18 21.74 0.31
C GLN A 298 -37.17 20.52 1.23
N THR A 299 -37.61 19.35 0.76
CA THR A 299 -37.54 18.10 1.48
C THR A 299 -36.07 17.65 1.66
N VAL A 300 -35.23 17.82 0.63
CA VAL A 300 -33.78 17.55 0.72
C VAL A 300 -33.06 18.52 1.66
N GLU A 301 -33.42 19.80 1.62
CA GLU A 301 -32.88 20.81 2.56
C GLU A 301 -33.30 20.50 4.01
N SER A 302 -34.54 20.09 4.22
CA SER A 302 -35.03 19.67 5.54
C SER A 302 -34.29 18.44 6.05
N ALA A 303 -34.02 17.47 5.17
CA ALA A 303 -33.22 16.29 5.49
C ALA A 303 -31.78 16.67 5.92
N ALA A 304 -31.14 17.59 5.19
CA ALA A 304 -29.82 18.10 5.53
C ALA A 304 -29.82 18.83 6.90
N GLY A 305 -30.88 19.62 7.17
CA GLY A 305 -31.07 20.29 8.46
C GLY A 305 -31.20 19.27 9.62
N CYS A 306 -31.90 18.16 9.40
CA CYS A 306 -32.05 17.08 10.38
C CYS A 306 -30.71 16.41 10.68
N ILE A 307 -29.86 16.17 9.65
CA ILE A 307 -28.52 15.61 9.81
C ILE A 307 -27.65 16.57 10.61
N ALA A 308 -27.60 17.86 10.24
CA ALA A 308 -26.79 18.86 10.93
C ALA A 308 -27.20 19.05 12.41
N GLN A 309 -28.46 18.89 12.75
CA GLN A 309 -28.91 18.88 14.15
C GLN A 309 -28.48 17.62 14.90
N LYS A 310 -28.48 16.46 14.22
CA LYS A 310 -28.02 15.21 14.81
C LYS A 310 -26.48 15.22 15.01
N GLU A 311 -25.72 15.72 14.05
CA GLU A 311 -24.26 15.85 14.13
C GLU A 311 -23.79 16.79 15.23
N LYS A 312 -24.56 17.85 15.55
CA LYS A 312 -24.29 18.67 16.74
C LYS A 312 -24.44 17.92 18.06
N LYS A 313 -25.18 16.82 18.05
CA LYS A 313 -25.51 16.04 19.24
C LYS A 313 -24.77 14.71 19.32
N TYR A 314 -24.35 14.14 18.19
CA TYR A 314 -23.71 12.83 18.05
C TYR A 314 -22.56 12.91 17.05
N ALA A 315 -21.44 12.28 17.35
CA ALA A 315 -20.22 12.35 16.55
C ALA A 315 -20.32 11.70 15.15
N SER A 316 -21.34 10.91 14.85
CA SER A 316 -21.60 10.36 13.51
C SER A 316 -23.07 10.00 13.33
N SER A 317 -23.63 10.24 12.14
CA SER A 317 -24.96 9.81 11.73
C SER A 317 -24.83 8.63 10.75
N LEU A 318 -25.54 7.52 11.03
CA LEU A 318 -25.64 6.37 10.13
C LEU A 318 -26.97 6.42 9.37
N PRO A 319 -27.04 5.83 8.14
CA PRO A 319 -28.30 5.62 7.44
C PRO A 319 -29.29 4.79 8.27
N SER A 320 -30.58 4.92 7.97
CA SER A 320 -31.64 4.21 8.69
C SER A 320 -31.47 2.68 8.59
N LYS A 321 -32.07 1.94 9.54
CA LYS A 321 -32.07 0.47 9.54
C LYS A 321 -32.59 -0.13 8.23
N ALA A 322 -33.60 0.50 7.65
CA ALA A 322 -34.18 0.07 6.39
C ALA A 322 -33.15 0.23 5.25
N MET A 323 -32.41 1.32 5.24
CA MET A 323 -31.35 1.54 4.26
C MET A 323 -30.15 0.61 4.48
N LEU A 324 -29.74 0.40 5.71
CA LEU A 324 -28.65 -0.55 6.04
C LEU A 324 -28.99 -1.98 5.63
N ALA A 325 -30.23 -2.41 5.86
CA ALA A 325 -30.73 -3.72 5.41
C ALA A 325 -30.82 -3.81 3.87
N ALA A 326 -31.22 -2.72 3.20
CA ALA A 326 -31.29 -2.65 1.75
C ALA A 326 -29.88 -2.74 1.12
N ILE A 327 -28.90 -2.03 1.69
CA ILE A 327 -27.49 -2.12 1.28
C ILE A 327 -26.99 -3.56 1.41
N GLN A 328 -27.21 -4.21 2.55
CA GLN A 328 -26.83 -5.61 2.75
C GLN A 328 -27.50 -6.54 1.74
N LYS A 329 -28.78 -6.31 1.41
CA LYS A 329 -29.54 -7.13 0.47
C LYS A 329 -29.10 -6.92 -0.98
N ALA A 330 -28.84 -5.67 -1.37
CA ALA A 330 -28.45 -5.31 -2.73
C ALA A 330 -26.98 -5.60 -3.04
N THR A 331 -26.09 -5.49 -2.05
CA THR A 331 -24.63 -5.53 -2.26
C THR A 331 -23.96 -6.77 -1.67
N GLY A 332 -24.67 -7.58 -0.88
CA GLY A 332 -24.11 -8.71 -0.12
C GLY A 332 -23.22 -8.29 1.06
N ARG A 333 -22.94 -6.99 1.23
CA ARG A 333 -22.02 -6.44 2.25
C ARG A 333 -22.72 -5.40 3.13
N SER A 334 -22.27 -5.31 4.38
CA SER A 334 -22.80 -4.27 5.27
C SER A 334 -22.27 -2.88 4.89
N TYR A 335 -23.04 -1.84 5.20
CA TYR A 335 -22.60 -0.44 5.03
C TYR A 335 -21.22 -0.16 5.62
N VAL A 336 -20.95 -0.74 6.80
CA VAL A 336 -19.67 -0.60 7.51
C VAL A 336 -18.54 -1.28 6.74
N GLU A 337 -18.77 -2.46 6.17
CA GLU A 337 -17.77 -3.15 5.34
C GLU A 337 -17.45 -2.38 4.06
N ILE A 338 -18.48 -1.84 3.39
CA ILE A 338 -18.30 -1.05 2.17
C ILE A 338 -17.58 0.28 2.47
N THR A 339 -17.94 0.95 3.56
CA THR A 339 -17.28 2.20 3.97
C THR A 339 -15.88 1.96 4.53
N LYS A 340 -15.64 0.86 5.25
CA LYS A 340 -14.32 0.44 5.72
C LYS A 340 -13.41 -0.07 4.59
N ALA A 341 -13.93 -0.78 3.61
CA ALA A 341 -13.13 -1.24 2.47
C ALA A 341 -12.50 -0.07 1.68
N GLN A 342 -13.11 1.13 1.72
CA GLN A 342 -12.49 2.33 1.13
C GLN A 342 -11.64 3.14 2.10
N THR A 343 -11.85 3.03 3.40
CA THR A 343 -10.92 3.60 4.40
C THR A 343 -9.62 2.78 4.45
N GLN A 344 -9.67 1.49 4.11
CA GLN A 344 -8.49 0.64 3.91
C GLN A 344 -7.84 0.81 2.52
N THR A 345 -8.52 1.40 1.55
CA THR A 345 -8.01 1.78 0.22
C THR A 345 -7.84 3.27 0.02
N ALA A 346 -7.77 4.06 1.08
CA ALA A 346 -7.09 5.35 1.04
C ALA A 346 -5.55 5.17 1.10
N THR A 347 -5.01 4.19 0.39
CA THR A 347 -3.76 4.39 -0.33
C THR A 347 -4.05 5.56 -1.25
N LEU A 348 -3.42 6.70 -0.95
CA LEU A 348 -3.35 7.85 -1.84
C LEU A 348 -3.22 7.29 -3.26
N LYS A 349 -4.22 7.54 -4.09
CA LYS A 349 -4.19 7.11 -5.50
C LYS A 349 -2.93 7.72 -6.10
N ASP A 350 -2.31 7.05 -7.05
CA ASP A 350 -1.14 7.60 -7.79
C ASP A 350 -1.40 9.01 -8.31
N ASP A 351 -2.65 9.34 -8.65
CA ASP A 351 -3.11 10.68 -9.02
C ASP A 351 -2.94 11.72 -7.90
N ASP A 352 -3.19 11.37 -6.65
CA ASP A 352 -3.00 12.28 -5.50
C ASP A 352 -1.52 12.56 -5.26
N MET A 353 -0.66 11.54 -5.38
CA MET A 353 0.78 11.72 -5.23
C MET A 353 1.36 12.57 -6.37
N SER A 354 0.92 12.37 -7.61
CA SER A 354 1.34 13.19 -8.75
C SER A 354 0.97 14.66 -8.56
N ARG A 355 -0.23 14.94 -8.06
CA ARG A 355 -0.68 16.29 -7.72
C ARG A 355 0.16 16.89 -6.59
N TRP A 356 0.40 16.17 -5.51
CA TRP A 356 1.21 16.64 -4.38
C TRP A 356 2.65 16.93 -4.77
N LEU A 357 3.27 16.12 -5.60
CA LEU A 357 4.60 16.38 -6.11
C LEU A 357 4.68 17.72 -6.87
N LEU A 358 3.65 18.08 -7.64
CA LEU A 358 3.57 19.36 -8.34
C LEU A 358 3.34 20.52 -7.36
N GLU A 359 2.44 20.37 -6.40
CA GLU A 359 2.14 21.37 -5.37
C GLU A 359 3.37 21.67 -4.49
N TRP A 360 4.05 20.62 -4.01
CA TRP A 360 5.30 20.77 -3.25
C TRP A 360 6.42 21.39 -4.11
N GLY A 361 6.50 21.00 -5.38
CA GLY A 361 7.44 21.59 -6.32
C GLY A 361 7.20 23.09 -6.52
N ALA A 362 5.94 23.51 -6.59
CA ALA A 362 5.61 24.93 -6.67
C ALA A 362 5.97 25.70 -5.39
N GLN A 363 5.75 25.11 -4.20
CA GLN A 363 6.16 25.70 -2.92
C GLN A 363 7.69 25.79 -2.79
N ILE A 364 8.44 24.78 -3.26
CA ILE A 364 9.92 24.81 -3.29
C ILE A 364 10.41 25.93 -4.24
N GLU A 365 9.76 26.09 -5.40
CA GLU A 365 10.08 27.18 -6.33
C GLU A 365 9.83 28.56 -5.68
N GLU A 366 8.73 28.72 -4.96
CA GLU A 366 8.43 29.96 -4.24
C GLU A 366 9.47 30.26 -3.16
N LEU A 367 9.80 29.26 -2.32
CA LEU A 367 10.82 29.35 -1.28
C LEU A 367 12.24 29.61 -1.84
N SER A 368 12.48 29.32 -3.13
CA SER A 368 13.77 29.61 -3.76
C SER A 368 14.13 31.11 -3.83
N LYS A 369 13.19 32.01 -3.55
CA LYS A 369 13.41 33.45 -3.41
C LYS A 369 14.19 33.77 -2.14
N ASP A 370 13.87 33.05 -1.06
CA ASP A 370 14.47 33.24 0.27
C ASP A 370 15.62 32.26 0.52
N PHE A 371 15.64 31.14 -0.17
CA PHE A 371 16.65 30.09 -0.14
C PHE A 371 17.24 29.86 -1.54
N PRO A 372 18.16 30.73 -2.01
CA PRO A 372 18.63 30.71 -3.41
C PRO A 372 19.21 29.39 -3.87
N LEU A 373 19.78 28.58 -2.95
CA LEU A 373 20.35 27.28 -3.30
C LEU A 373 19.27 26.29 -3.80
N LEU A 374 18.00 26.47 -3.40
CA LEU A 374 16.91 25.65 -3.92
C LEU A 374 16.80 25.75 -5.44
N LYS A 375 17.07 26.91 -6.02
CA LYS A 375 17.10 27.13 -7.46
C LYS A 375 18.24 26.36 -8.13
N ASP A 376 19.41 26.30 -7.48
CA ASP A 376 20.57 25.61 -8.03
C ASP A 376 20.43 24.07 -7.98
N ILE A 377 19.87 23.51 -6.89
CA ILE A 377 19.66 22.08 -6.76
C ILE A 377 18.58 21.56 -7.70
N THR A 378 17.59 22.39 -8.04
CA THR A 378 16.46 22.04 -8.91
C THR A 378 16.71 22.36 -10.38
N LYS A 379 17.85 22.94 -10.70
CA LYS A 379 18.20 23.35 -12.07
C LYS A 379 18.11 22.18 -13.05
N GLY A 380 17.35 22.38 -14.13
CA GLY A 380 17.14 21.38 -15.17
C GLY A 380 16.18 20.24 -14.81
N LEU A 381 15.51 20.34 -13.66
CA LEU A 381 14.50 19.37 -13.24
C LEU A 381 13.09 19.91 -13.50
N LYS A 382 12.12 19.00 -13.54
CA LYS A 382 10.70 19.32 -13.54
C LYS A 382 10.22 19.60 -12.13
N LYS A 383 9.18 20.43 -11.96
CA LYS A 383 8.64 20.79 -10.64
C LYS A 383 8.30 19.59 -9.77
N ASN A 384 7.74 18.54 -10.35
CA ASN A 384 7.42 17.30 -9.63
C ASN A 384 8.64 16.47 -9.18
N GLN A 385 9.85 16.83 -9.59
CA GLN A 385 11.11 16.24 -9.13
C GLN A 385 11.80 17.10 -8.04
N TYR A 386 11.34 18.32 -7.80
CA TYR A 386 11.94 19.23 -6.82
C TYR A 386 11.96 18.67 -5.39
N PRO A 387 10.89 17.99 -4.90
CA PRO A 387 10.97 17.37 -3.58
C PRO A 387 12.12 16.37 -3.46
N ALA A 388 12.30 15.52 -4.45
CA ALA A 388 13.39 14.55 -4.44
C ALA A 388 14.77 15.22 -4.45
N ALA A 389 14.95 16.31 -5.21
CA ALA A 389 16.19 17.10 -5.22
C ALA A 389 16.45 17.77 -3.87
N LEU A 390 15.43 18.31 -3.23
CA LEU A 390 15.51 18.93 -1.89
C LEU A 390 16.03 17.93 -0.85
N PHE A 391 15.46 16.73 -0.81
CA PHE A 391 15.86 15.72 0.16
C PHE A 391 17.23 15.10 -0.14
N VAL A 392 17.62 14.91 -1.40
CA VAL A 392 18.97 14.49 -1.75
C VAL A 392 19.99 15.55 -1.35
N ALA A 393 19.76 16.82 -1.72
CA ALA A 393 20.66 17.91 -1.37
C ALA A 393 20.74 18.13 0.14
N GLY A 394 19.58 18.18 0.83
CA GLY A 394 19.54 18.32 2.29
C GLY A 394 20.31 17.21 3.00
N GLY A 395 20.14 15.95 2.56
CA GLY A 395 20.86 14.81 3.10
C GLY A 395 22.40 14.88 2.89
N LEU A 396 22.84 15.39 1.76
CA LEU A 396 24.28 15.62 1.49
C LEU A 396 24.83 16.79 2.31
N LEU A 397 24.12 17.90 2.33
CA LEU A 397 24.52 19.12 3.04
C LEU A 397 24.61 18.90 4.56
N MET A 398 23.62 18.22 5.17
CA MET A 398 23.69 17.90 6.60
C MET A 398 24.86 16.96 6.94
N THR A 399 25.26 16.09 6.00
CA THR A 399 26.43 15.23 6.20
C THR A 399 27.74 16.02 6.24
N LEU A 400 27.83 17.12 5.48
CA LEU A 400 28.94 18.08 5.57
C LEU A 400 28.97 18.76 6.96
N MET A 401 27.80 19.12 7.49
CA MET A 401 27.66 19.74 8.81
C MET A 401 27.90 18.75 9.97
N THR A 402 28.76 17.79 9.77
CA THR A 402 29.04 16.70 10.73
C THR A 402 29.50 17.17 12.10
N ARG A 403 30.05 18.38 12.20
CA ARG A 403 30.55 18.99 13.45
C ARG A 403 29.53 19.89 14.14
N CYS A 404 28.31 20.00 13.54
CA CYS A 404 27.22 20.76 14.13
C CYS A 404 26.35 19.87 15.00
N THR A 405 25.84 20.47 16.07
CA THR A 405 24.93 19.82 17.01
C THR A 405 23.68 20.66 17.21
N TYR A 406 22.62 20.04 17.73
CA TYR A 406 21.39 20.74 18.11
C TYR A 406 20.72 20.04 19.29
N ARG A 407 19.81 20.76 19.97
CA ARG A 407 18.93 20.17 20.99
C ARG A 407 17.54 19.98 20.43
N PHE A 408 16.88 18.90 20.85
CA PHE A 408 15.55 18.56 20.41
C PHE A 408 14.58 18.49 21.59
N TYR A 409 13.30 18.75 21.39
CA TYR A 409 12.31 18.73 22.47
C TYR A 409 12.21 17.37 23.20
N HIS A 410 12.53 16.28 22.55
CA HIS A 410 12.68 14.98 23.18
C HIS A 410 14.13 14.82 23.67
N ARG A 411 14.36 14.85 24.96
CA ARG A 411 15.66 14.87 25.67
C ARG A 411 16.49 16.10 25.30
N PRO A 412 16.03 17.30 25.72
CA PRO A 412 16.70 18.56 25.38
C PRO A 412 18.08 18.71 26.04
N GLU A 413 18.39 17.87 27.03
CA GLU A 413 19.71 17.78 27.67
C GLU A 413 20.77 17.16 26.76
N GLU A 414 20.37 16.37 25.73
CA GLU A 414 21.28 15.68 24.83
C GLU A 414 21.58 16.52 23.58
N LEU A 415 22.87 16.66 23.26
CA LEU A 415 23.32 17.21 21.98
C LEU A 415 23.23 16.14 20.89
N ARG A 416 22.48 16.42 19.86
CA ARG A 416 22.27 15.54 18.70
C ARG A 416 22.95 16.06 17.46
N ARG A 417 23.24 15.20 16.51
CA ARG A 417 23.76 15.57 15.20
C ARG A 417 22.72 15.37 14.12
N LEU A 418 22.88 16.15 13.02
CA LEU A 418 22.04 16.02 11.86
C LEU A 418 22.26 14.65 11.19
N ASN A 419 21.18 13.95 10.88
CA ASN A 419 21.24 12.63 10.24
C ASN A 419 20.15 12.44 9.19
N ASN A 420 20.38 11.53 8.25
CA ASN A 420 19.40 11.14 7.27
C ASN A 420 19.50 9.67 6.85
N SER A 421 18.38 9.14 6.35
CA SER A 421 18.22 7.79 5.79
C SER A 421 17.36 7.90 4.55
N THR A 422 17.89 8.49 3.48
CA THR A 422 17.12 8.92 2.30
C THR A 422 17.03 7.84 1.24
N LEU A 423 15.81 7.56 0.80
CA LEU A 423 15.50 6.67 -0.33
C LEU A 423 14.69 7.44 -1.38
N ILE A 424 15.19 7.56 -2.59
CA ILE A 424 14.48 8.14 -3.72
C ILE A 424 13.89 7.00 -4.55
N ILE A 425 12.59 6.90 -4.57
CA ILE A 425 11.86 5.76 -5.13
C ILE A 425 11.17 6.16 -6.43
N GLY A 426 11.50 5.47 -7.49
CA GLY A 426 10.90 5.70 -8.80
C GLY A 426 11.12 4.53 -9.75
N ASP A 427 10.30 4.44 -10.77
CA ASP A 427 10.39 3.40 -11.79
C ASP A 427 11.72 3.45 -12.55
N PRO A 428 12.11 2.37 -13.25
CA PRO A 428 13.22 2.44 -14.19
C PRO A 428 13.02 3.60 -15.18
N ALA A 429 14.10 4.32 -15.47
CA ALA A 429 14.09 5.50 -16.34
C ALA A 429 13.33 6.75 -15.82
N SER A 430 12.91 6.81 -14.56
CA SER A 430 12.23 7.97 -13.95
C SER A 430 13.13 9.21 -13.70
N GLY A 431 14.33 9.26 -14.26
CA GLY A 431 15.20 10.43 -14.18
C GLY A 431 16.00 10.57 -12.88
N LYS A 432 16.37 9.46 -12.22
CA LYS A 432 17.14 9.43 -10.96
C LYS A 432 18.57 10.00 -11.05
N SER A 433 19.09 10.27 -12.25
CA SER A 433 20.46 10.72 -12.50
C SER A 433 20.84 12.06 -11.87
N PHE A 434 19.87 12.93 -11.58
CA PHE A 434 20.13 14.19 -10.87
C PHE A 434 20.78 13.96 -9.50
N ALA A 435 20.41 12.88 -8.80
CA ALA A 435 20.99 12.53 -7.51
C ALA A 435 22.50 12.30 -7.60
N THR A 436 22.97 11.68 -8.70
CA THR A 436 24.41 11.50 -8.96
C THR A 436 25.10 12.83 -9.23
N ARG A 437 24.45 13.78 -9.94
CA ARG A 437 25.00 15.13 -10.13
C ARG A 437 25.15 15.84 -8.79
N LEU A 438 24.09 15.87 -7.97
CA LEU A 438 24.12 16.50 -6.65
C LEU A 438 25.19 15.86 -5.74
N PHE A 439 25.29 14.53 -5.74
CA PHE A 439 26.33 13.83 -4.99
C PHE A 439 27.73 14.25 -5.39
N LYS A 440 28.04 14.31 -6.70
CA LYS A 440 29.37 14.72 -7.19
C LYS A 440 29.73 16.17 -6.82
N LEU A 441 28.74 17.05 -6.76
CA LEU A 441 28.95 18.47 -6.45
C LEU A 441 29.01 18.73 -4.93
N LEU A 442 28.02 18.22 -4.19
CA LEU A 442 27.86 18.51 -2.77
C LEU A 442 28.76 17.65 -1.87
N ALA A 443 29.07 16.39 -2.25
CA ALA A 443 30.02 15.58 -1.50
C ALA A 443 31.48 15.79 -1.90
N ALA A 444 31.77 16.73 -2.80
CA ALA A 444 33.12 16.98 -3.31
C ALA A 444 34.18 17.20 -2.22
N PRO A 445 33.94 17.96 -1.14
CA PRO A 445 34.93 18.13 -0.07
C PRO A 445 35.28 16.81 0.62
N ILE A 446 34.29 15.99 0.94
CA ILE A 446 34.48 14.67 1.57
C ILE A 446 35.24 13.72 0.62
N ILE A 447 34.82 13.69 -0.66
CA ILE A 447 35.46 12.84 -1.69
C ILE A 447 36.93 13.22 -1.87
N ALA A 448 37.26 14.53 -1.87
CA ALA A 448 38.61 15.01 -1.99
C ALA A 448 39.49 14.60 -0.78
N ALA A 449 38.94 14.74 0.45
CA ALA A 449 39.62 14.29 1.66
C ALA A 449 39.82 12.77 1.69
N ASP A 450 38.78 11.98 1.29
CA ASP A 450 38.85 10.53 1.23
C ASP A 450 39.88 10.01 0.23
N LYS A 451 40.20 10.77 -0.84
CA LYS A 451 41.20 10.37 -1.84
C LYS A 451 42.57 10.18 -1.21
N ILE A 452 42.94 11.07 -0.31
CA ILE A 452 44.22 11.01 0.42
C ILE A 452 44.27 9.70 1.24
N GLY A 453 43.19 9.40 1.97
CA GLY A 453 43.11 8.17 2.77
C GLY A 453 43.14 6.91 1.92
N LYS A 454 42.39 6.88 0.80
CA LYS A 454 42.36 5.76 -0.13
C LYS A 454 43.69 5.48 -0.81
N ASP A 455 44.42 6.55 -1.19
CA ASP A 455 45.76 6.45 -1.78
C ASP A 455 46.75 5.85 -0.77
N ALA A 456 46.72 6.26 0.50
CA ALA A 456 47.55 5.69 1.57
C ALA A 456 47.21 4.20 1.81
N ILE A 457 45.95 3.78 1.79
CA ILE A 457 45.56 2.37 1.91
C ILE A 457 46.04 1.56 0.71
N ASN A 458 45.93 2.09 -0.50
CA ASN A 458 46.42 1.42 -1.72
C ASN A 458 47.93 1.24 -1.70
N ALA A 459 48.70 2.25 -1.31
CA ALA A 459 50.14 2.17 -1.12
C ALA A 459 50.53 1.11 -0.08
N TYR A 460 49.82 1.05 1.05
CA TYR A 460 50.00 -0.01 2.05
C TYR A 460 49.76 -1.40 1.46
N ARG A 461 48.66 -1.60 0.70
CA ARG A 461 48.34 -2.87 0.05
C ARG A 461 49.43 -3.29 -0.95
N GLU A 462 49.98 -2.36 -1.70
CA GLU A 462 51.06 -2.60 -2.63
C GLU A 462 52.33 -3.03 -1.88
N GLN A 463 52.71 -2.32 -0.81
CA GLN A 463 53.81 -2.73 0.06
C GLN A 463 53.62 -4.10 0.66
N MET A 464 52.39 -4.49 1.06
CA MET A 464 52.06 -5.82 1.55
C MET A 464 52.20 -6.91 0.48
N ARG A 465 51.88 -6.59 -0.79
CA ARG A 465 52.04 -7.53 -1.94
C ARG A 465 53.49 -7.76 -2.32
N THR A 466 54.30 -6.73 -2.25
CA THR A 466 55.71 -6.77 -2.66
C THR A 466 56.66 -7.18 -1.52
N LYS A 467 56.12 -7.46 -0.34
CA LYS A 467 56.87 -7.85 0.83
C LYS A 467 57.58 -9.17 0.64
N GLY A 468 58.93 -9.21 0.69
CA GLY A 468 59.69 -10.47 0.78
C GLY A 468 59.53 -11.13 2.15
N ALA A 469 59.77 -12.44 2.20
CA ALA A 469 59.54 -13.30 3.37
C ALA A 469 60.18 -12.84 4.68
N ASN A 470 61.27 -12.08 4.62
CA ASN A 470 62.09 -11.67 5.76
C ASN A 470 61.97 -10.17 6.13
N LYS A 471 61.02 -9.43 5.54
CA LYS A 471 60.86 -8.00 5.88
C LYS A 471 59.73 -7.80 6.91
N GLU A 472 59.93 -6.81 7.77
CA GLU A 472 58.94 -6.36 8.75
C GLU A 472 57.61 -6.03 8.08
N LYS A 473 56.46 -6.37 8.71
CA LYS A 473 55.15 -6.06 8.14
C LYS A 473 54.91 -4.55 8.13
N PRO A 474 54.57 -3.95 7.00
CA PRO A 474 54.20 -2.55 6.97
C PRO A 474 53.06 -2.28 7.95
N LYS A 475 53.12 -1.16 8.67
CA LYS A 475 52.07 -0.77 9.58
C LYS A 475 50.89 -0.19 8.78
N LYS A 476 49.69 -0.72 9.04
CA LYS A 476 48.45 -0.23 8.40
C LYS A 476 48.23 1.25 8.77
N PRO A 477 48.04 2.17 7.78
CA PRO A 477 47.82 3.58 8.09
C PRO A 477 46.44 3.76 8.75
N LYS A 478 46.39 4.62 9.77
CA LYS A 478 45.10 5.16 10.27
C LYS A 478 44.71 6.34 9.38
N VAL A 479 43.64 6.18 8.64
CA VAL A 479 43.19 7.19 7.68
C VAL A 479 41.70 7.39 7.85
N VAL A 480 41.23 8.58 7.53
CA VAL A 480 39.81 8.92 7.47
C VAL A 480 39.31 8.63 6.05
N VAL A 481 38.32 7.73 5.96
CA VAL A 481 37.59 7.43 4.72
C VAL A 481 36.11 7.38 5.07
N ARG A 482 35.36 8.37 4.61
CA ARG A 482 33.96 8.57 5.01
C ARG A 482 32.97 8.08 3.96
N VAL A 483 33.33 8.14 2.68
CA VAL A 483 32.44 7.74 1.57
C VAL A 483 32.64 6.28 1.20
N HIS A 484 31.59 5.48 1.41
CA HIS A 484 31.61 4.05 1.14
C HIS A 484 30.52 3.62 0.16
N PRO A 485 30.80 2.72 -0.78
CA PRO A 485 29.77 2.07 -1.57
C PRO A 485 28.93 1.12 -0.69
N ALA A 486 27.70 0.87 -1.09
CA ALA A 486 26.78 -0.04 -0.37
C ALA A 486 27.37 -1.46 -0.13
N ARG A 487 28.27 -1.90 -1.02
CA ARG A 487 28.92 -3.22 -0.97
C ARG A 487 30.11 -3.35 0.00
N THR A 488 30.39 -2.34 0.82
CA THR A 488 31.43 -2.40 1.83
C THR A 488 31.05 -3.42 2.92
N SER A 489 31.99 -4.31 3.32
CA SER A 489 31.76 -5.25 4.41
C SER A 489 31.53 -4.52 5.75
N ASN A 490 30.78 -5.11 6.66
CA ASN A 490 30.50 -4.50 7.97
C ASN A 490 31.76 -4.26 8.76
N ALA A 491 32.70 -5.22 8.76
CA ALA A 491 33.97 -5.08 9.47
C ALA A 491 34.79 -3.89 8.98
N GLN A 492 34.94 -3.72 7.65
CA GLN A 492 35.66 -2.57 7.09
C GLN A 492 34.90 -1.26 7.34
N PHE A 493 33.54 -1.25 7.22
CA PHE A 493 32.71 -0.09 7.44
C PHE A 493 32.80 0.43 8.88
N ILE A 494 32.72 -0.47 9.85
CA ILE A 494 32.88 -0.16 11.27
C ILE A 494 34.30 0.32 11.57
N GLN A 495 35.32 -0.33 11.01
CA GLN A 495 36.69 0.12 11.20
C GLN A 495 36.90 1.54 10.69
N ASP A 496 36.40 1.88 9.50
CA ASP A 496 36.53 3.21 8.94
C ASP A 496 35.67 4.25 9.71
N MET A 497 34.51 3.83 10.24
CA MET A 497 33.69 4.68 11.13
C MET A 497 34.43 5.05 12.42
N VAL A 498 35.06 4.08 13.07
CA VAL A 498 35.87 4.31 14.28
C VAL A 498 37.11 5.17 13.99
N ASN A 499 37.72 5.02 12.81
CA ASN A 499 38.87 5.80 12.39
C ASN A 499 38.49 7.22 11.91
N SER A 500 37.22 7.48 11.59
CA SER A 500 36.76 8.78 11.09
C SER A 500 36.64 9.79 12.23
N VAL A 501 37.74 10.16 12.81
CA VAL A 501 37.87 11.11 13.92
C VAL A 501 38.77 12.25 13.52
N GLU A 502 38.34 13.46 13.84
CA GLU A 502 39.07 14.71 13.65
C GLU A 502 39.22 15.45 14.98
N GLU A 503 40.29 16.18 15.17
CA GLU A 503 40.48 17.05 16.33
C GLU A 503 39.82 18.41 16.07
N VAL A 504 38.78 18.73 16.87
CA VAL A 504 38.06 19.99 16.81
C VAL A 504 38.16 20.65 18.18
N ASP A 505 38.70 21.86 18.24
CA ASP A 505 38.94 22.62 19.48
C ASP A 505 39.66 21.80 20.58
N GLY A 506 40.63 20.97 20.16
CA GLY A 506 41.41 20.11 21.05
C GLY A 506 40.69 18.88 21.57
N GLN A 507 39.52 18.57 21.02
CA GLN A 507 38.76 17.37 21.38
C GLN A 507 38.56 16.45 20.17
N PRO A 508 38.67 15.12 20.35
CA PRO A 508 38.42 14.19 19.26
C PRO A 508 36.92 14.15 18.95
N MET A 509 36.57 14.40 17.71
CA MET A 509 35.18 14.36 17.22
C MET A 509 35.05 13.34 16.10
N GLN A 510 34.16 12.35 16.27
CA GLN A 510 33.86 11.36 15.24
C GLN A 510 32.98 12.01 14.15
N LEU A 511 33.32 11.73 12.89
CA LEU A 511 32.64 12.28 11.72
C LEU A 511 31.61 11.30 11.14
N HIS A 512 30.59 11.83 10.45
CA HIS A 512 29.61 10.99 9.74
C HIS A 512 30.21 10.26 8.56
N MET A 513 29.87 8.98 8.46
CA MET A 513 30.03 8.18 7.24
C MET A 513 28.96 8.58 6.24
N LEU A 514 29.28 8.47 4.94
CA LEU A 514 28.34 8.69 3.86
C LEU A 514 28.29 7.47 2.94
N THR A 515 27.08 6.96 2.67
CA THR A 515 26.86 5.99 1.60
C THR A 515 25.92 6.58 0.57
N PHE A 516 26.34 6.56 -0.68
CA PHE A 516 25.52 6.92 -1.82
C PHE A 516 25.52 5.78 -2.82
N ASP A 517 24.33 5.32 -3.24
CA ASP A 517 24.19 4.29 -4.26
C ASP A 517 22.98 4.57 -5.13
N THR A 518 23.11 4.33 -6.44
CA THR A 518 22.05 4.57 -7.41
C THR A 518 21.07 3.41 -7.54
N GLU A 519 21.36 2.27 -6.90
CA GLU A 519 20.58 1.06 -7.00
C GLU A 519 20.34 0.43 -5.61
N LEU A 520 19.22 0.75 -4.99
CA LEU A 520 18.78 0.13 -3.74
C LEU A 520 18.68 -1.41 -3.84
N ASP A 521 18.35 -1.93 -5.03
CA ASP A 521 18.30 -3.36 -5.30
C ASP A 521 19.62 -4.07 -5.00
N ASN A 522 20.76 -3.41 -5.19
CA ASN A 522 22.08 -3.94 -4.85
C ASN A 522 22.23 -4.18 -3.36
N THR A 523 21.68 -3.32 -2.50
CA THR A 523 21.75 -3.47 -1.04
C THR A 523 20.91 -4.65 -0.57
N VAL A 524 19.73 -4.86 -1.17
CA VAL A 524 18.79 -5.94 -0.80
C VAL A 524 19.24 -7.30 -1.31
N THR A 525 19.87 -7.37 -2.49
CA THR A 525 20.37 -8.63 -3.06
C THR A 525 21.57 -9.15 -2.26
N ILE A 526 22.38 -8.25 -1.72
CA ILE A 526 23.54 -8.56 -0.90
C ILE A 526 23.12 -9.15 0.46
N GLN A 527 21.98 -8.74 1.03
CA GLN A 527 21.44 -9.31 2.27
C GLN A 527 21.18 -10.82 2.18
N LYS A 528 20.95 -11.37 0.99
CA LYS A 528 20.82 -12.83 0.77
C LYS A 528 22.16 -13.56 0.72
N GLY A 529 23.27 -12.87 0.58
CA GLY A 529 24.61 -13.44 0.39
C GLY A 529 25.41 -13.70 1.67
N GLY A 530 24.94 -13.30 2.85
CA GLY A 530 25.60 -13.54 4.14
C GLY A 530 25.51 -12.36 5.11
N SER A 531 25.48 -12.64 6.41
CA SER A 531 25.33 -11.65 7.50
C SER A 531 26.45 -10.60 7.57
N TRP A 532 27.59 -10.86 6.92
CA TRP A 532 28.77 -9.98 6.98
C TRP A 532 28.65 -8.66 6.18
N ILE A 533 27.60 -8.51 5.37
CA ILE A 533 27.28 -7.28 4.61
C ILE A 533 25.97 -6.62 5.07
N ASP A 534 25.16 -7.34 5.82
CA ASP A 534 23.88 -6.80 6.31
C ASP A 534 24.11 -5.67 7.34
N LYS A 535 23.68 -4.46 6.98
CA LYS A 535 23.82 -3.26 7.80
C LYS A 535 22.53 -2.84 8.50
N GLN A 536 21.50 -3.68 8.50
CA GLN A 536 20.19 -3.29 9.04
C GLN A 536 20.26 -2.84 10.51
N SER A 537 21.08 -3.49 11.34
CA SER A 537 21.27 -3.08 12.73
C SER A 537 21.92 -1.71 12.85
N LEU A 538 22.91 -1.42 12.00
CA LEU A 538 23.56 -0.11 11.94
C LEU A 538 22.60 0.97 11.42
N GLU A 539 21.77 0.66 10.40
CA GLU A 539 20.74 1.57 9.88
C GLU A 539 19.75 2.02 10.97
N LEU A 540 19.36 1.08 11.85
CA LEU A 540 18.47 1.39 12.97
C LEU A 540 19.13 2.32 13.99
N LYS A 541 20.39 2.11 14.31
CA LYS A 541 21.16 2.91 15.26
C LYS A 541 21.57 4.27 14.71
N ALA A 542 21.83 4.34 13.40
CA ALA A 542 22.25 5.57 12.71
C ALA A 542 21.25 6.72 12.89
N PHE A 543 19.94 6.44 12.93
CA PHE A 543 18.91 7.47 13.03
C PHE A 543 19.01 8.31 14.32
N HIS A 544 19.40 7.72 15.43
CA HIS A 544 19.55 8.41 16.71
C HIS A 544 21.01 8.60 17.11
N ASN A 545 21.97 8.28 16.22
CA ASN A 545 23.40 8.29 16.50
C ASN A 545 23.74 7.44 17.75
N GLU A 546 23.11 6.27 17.87
CA GLU A 546 23.23 5.40 19.03
C GLU A 546 24.63 4.76 19.09
N GLU A 547 25.04 4.41 20.32
CA GLU A 547 26.26 3.66 20.54
C GLU A 547 26.11 2.20 20.09
N ASP A 548 27.20 1.66 19.53
CA ASP A 548 27.35 0.25 19.17
C ASP A 548 28.74 -0.26 19.58
N GLY A 549 28.89 -1.54 19.70
CA GLY A 549 30.14 -2.17 20.06
C GLY A 549 30.41 -3.42 19.23
N GLN A 550 31.67 -3.68 18.95
CA GLN A 550 32.11 -4.90 18.27
C GLN A 550 33.25 -5.56 18.99
N ALA A 551 33.13 -6.89 19.20
CA ALA A 551 34.20 -7.70 19.75
C ALA A 551 34.30 -9.04 18.98
N TYR A 552 35.29 -9.14 18.10
CA TYR A 552 35.61 -10.39 17.40
C TYR A 552 37.02 -10.84 17.74
N SER A 553 37.27 -12.15 17.74
CA SER A 553 38.53 -12.77 18.13
C SER A 553 39.63 -12.77 17.04
N ASN A 554 39.45 -12.04 15.93
CA ASN A 554 40.48 -11.98 14.89
C ASN A 554 41.40 -10.76 15.07
N ASN A 555 42.64 -10.89 14.64
CA ASN A 555 43.71 -9.89 14.85
C ASN A 555 43.47 -8.54 14.17
N ASP A 556 42.54 -8.42 13.25
CA ASP A 556 42.22 -7.23 12.48
C ASP A 556 40.92 -6.56 12.93
N SER A 557 40.22 -7.14 13.93
CA SER A 557 38.96 -6.55 14.43
C SER A 557 39.22 -5.49 15.49
N ILE A 558 38.34 -4.47 15.48
CA ILE A 558 38.28 -3.46 16.51
C ILE A 558 37.47 -4.00 17.68
N ILE A 559 38.02 -3.90 18.89
CA ILE A 559 37.32 -4.14 20.16
C ILE A 559 37.16 -2.75 20.80
N GLN A 560 36.07 -2.05 20.43
CA GLN A 560 35.82 -0.70 20.91
C GLN A 560 34.34 -0.35 20.72
N ASP A 561 33.81 0.44 21.63
CA ASP A 561 32.52 1.09 21.49
C ASP A 561 32.66 2.33 20.58
N PHE A 562 31.65 2.60 19.77
CA PHE A 562 31.63 3.71 18.82
C PHE A 562 30.19 4.20 18.61
N TYR A 563 30.02 5.43 18.18
CA TYR A 563 28.73 5.97 17.77
C TYR A 563 28.47 5.71 16.30
N VAL A 564 27.22 5.35 15.95
CA VAL A 564 26.83 5.11 14.56
C VAL A 564 26.47 6.44 13.90
N PHE A 565 27.48 7.22 13.53
CA PHE A 565 27.33 8.43 12.71
C PHE A 565 27.37 8.05 11.24
N TRP A 566 26.19 7.77 10.68
CA TRP A 566 26.09 7.31 9.30
C TRP A 566 24.87 7.89 8.60
N ASN A 567 25.08 8.58 7.49
CA ASN A 567 24.10 9.09 6.58
C ASN A 567 24.13 8.30 5.28
N PHE A 568 22.99 7.95 4.73
CA PHE A 568 22.92 7.24 3.47
C PHE A 568 21.80 7.77 2.56
N ILE A 569 22.07 7.73 1.27
CA ILE A 569 21.17 8.14 0.21
C ILE A 569 21.18 7.06 -0.85
N TYR A 570 20.05 6.41 -1.08
CA TYR A 570 19.88 5.42 -2.12
C TYR A 570 18.79 5.85 -3.10
N THR A 571 19.00 5.54 -4.38
CA THR A 571 17.89 5.59 -5.34
C THR A 571 17.47 4.15 -5.67
N GLY A 572 16.19 3.92 -5.92
CA GLY A 572 15.71 2.55 -6.14
C GLY A 572 14.33 2.50 -6.76
N THR A 573 13.84 1.28 -6.91
CA THR A 573 12.50 0.98 -7.42
C THR A 573 11.52 0.70 -6.28
N PRO A 574 10.20 0.83 -6.52
CA PRO A 574 9.19 0.42 -5.53
C PRO A 574 9.33 -1.04 -5.10
N ILE A 575 9.79 -1.92 -6.01
CA ILE A 575 10.04 -3.34 -5.72
C ILE A 575 11.21 -3.50 -4.74
N ALA A 576 12.28 -2.71 -4.91
CA ALA A 576 13.41 -2.72 -3.99
C ALA A 576 13.02 -2.26 -2.59
N LEU A 577 12.19 -1.21 -2.50
CA LEU A 577 11.66 -0.74 -1.22
C LEU A 577 10.81 -1.80 -0.52
N LYS A 578 9.91 -2.47 -1.24
CA LYS A 578 9.10 -3.58 -0.69
C LYS A 578 9.93 -4.77 -0.21
N LYS A 579 11.10 -5.02 -0.83
CA LYS A 579 12.04 -6.04 -0.34
C LYS A 579 12.78 -5.59 0.93
N LYS A 580 13.12 -4.30 1.03
CA LYS A 580 13.83 -3.72 2.18
C LYS A 580 12.93 -3.59 3.41
N VAL A 581 11.73 -3.10 3.22
CA VAL A 581 10.69 -2.99 4.26
C VAL A 581 9.48 -3.81 3.84
N ASN A 582 9.16 -4.82 4.63
CA ASN A 582 8.06 -5.75 4.41
C ASN A 582 7.35 -6.05 5.74
N GLU A 583 6.23 -6.75 5.69
CA GLU A 583 5.43 -7.08 6.89
C GLU A 583 6.23 -7.82 7.98
N GLN A 584 7.20 -8.65 7.58
CA GLN A 584 7.98 -9.46 8.54
C GLN A 584 8.96 -8.60 9.35
N ASN A 585 9.56 -7.56 8.74
CA ASN A 585 10.55 -6.70 9.38
C ASN A 585 9.99 -5.33 9.79
N PHE A 586 8.72 -5.02 9.49
CA PHE A 586 8.08 -3.74 9.82
C PHE A 586 8.15 -3.41 11.31
N GLY A 587 7.97 -4.42 12.16
CA GLY A 587 8.04 -4.30 13.61
C GLY A 587 9.42 -3.88 14.16
N SER A 588 10.49 -3.94 13.36
CA SER A 588 11.82 -3.45 13.74
C SER A 588 11.88 -1.92 13.88
N GLY A 589 10.89 -1.20 13.35
CA GLY A 589 10.83 0.26 13.34
C GLY A 589 11.73 0.92 12.29
N LEU A 590 12.28 0.17 11.32
CA LEU A 590 13.08 0.72 10.22
C LEU A 590 12.26 1.69 9.38
N ALA A 591 11.01 1.31 9.03
CA ALA A 591 10.11 2.14 8.22
C ALA A 591 10.01 3.59 8.70
N THR A 592 9.82 3.80 10.01
CA THR A 592 9.64 5.14 10.61
C THR A 592 10.94 5.97 10.65
N ARG A 593 12.09 5.36 10.36
CA ARG A 593 13.41 6.02 10.31
C ARG A 593 13.81 6.43 8.90
N LEU A 594 13.17 5.85 7.87
CA LEU A 594 13.49 6.12 6.48
C LEU A 594 12.77 7.37 5.96
N THR A 595 13.45 8.13 5.13
CA THR A 595 12.87 9.18 4.29
C THR A 595 12.69 8.64 2.88
N CYS A 596 11.48 8.29 2.50
CA CYS A 596 11.16 7.71 1.20
C CYS A 596 10.45 8.73 0.33
N ILE A 597 11.12 9.30 -0.67
CA ILE A 597 10.55 10.33 -1.54
C ILE A 597 10.26 9.73 -2.92
N PRO A 598 9.01 9.80 -3.40
CA PRO A 598 8.65 9.30 -4.71
C PRO A 598 9.15 10.21 -5.83
N LEU A 599 9.47 9.61 -6.97
CA LEU A 599 9.63 10.32 -8.24
C LEU A 599 8.34 10.17 -9.07
N PRO A 600 8.06 11.15 -9.94
CA PRO A 600 6.90 11.05 -10.81
C PRO A 600 7.00 9.83 -11.74
N ALA A 601 5.85 9.24 -12.07
CA ALA A 601 5.77 8.20 -13.08
C ALA A 601 6.27 8.72 -14.44
N THR A 602 6.81 7.82 -15.26
CA THR A 602 7.20 8.14 -16.63
C THR A 602 5.93 8.40 -17.47
N ASN A 603 5.95 9.48 -18.26
CA ASN A 603 4.76 9.93 -19.02
C ASN A 603 5.06 10.05 -20.53
N PHE A 604 5.64 9.03 -21.15
CA PHE A 604 5.97 8.97 -22.57
C PHE A 604 6.74 10.19 -23.12
N GLU A 605 7.31 11.01 -22.23
CA GLU A 605 8.06 12.19 -22.62
C GLU A 605 9.47 11.81 -23.07
N MET A 606 9.89 12.37 -24.19
CA MET A 606 11.26 12.21 -24.68
C MET A 606 12.24 12.93 -23.79
N MET A 607 13.42 12.34 -23.60
CA MET A 607 14.54 13.02 -22.94
C MET A 607 14.93 14.27 -23.71
N SER A 608 15.19 15.38 -22.98
CA SER A 608 15.64 16.62 -23.60
C SER A 608 17.00 16.40 -24.29
N ARG A 609 17.16 17.01 -25.46
CA ARG A 609 18.45 17.08 -26.16
C ARG A 609 19.28 18.27 -25.71
N GLU A 610 18.70 19.17 -24.94
CA GLU A 610 19.39 20.37 -24.44
C GLU A 610 20.31 20.02 -23.29
N SER A 611 21.47 20.67 -23.26
CA SER A 611 22.38 20.55 -22.12
C SER A 611 21.82 21.34 -20.94
N ASN A 612 21.60 20.67 -19.82
CA ASN A 612 21.20 21.30 -18.55
C ASN A 612 22.41 21.70 -17.69
N VAL A 613 23.62 21.71 -18.26
CA VAL A 613 24.84 22.11 -17.53
C VAL A 613 24.87 23.63 -17.35
N ASP A 614 24.89 24.04 -16.10
CA ASP A 614 25.03 25.43 -15.70
C ASP A 614 26.26 25.48 -14.75
N PHE A 615 27.40 25.92 -15.28
CA PHE A 615 28.66 25.96 -14.53
C PHE A 615 28.61 26.92 -13.34
N ASP A 616 27.84 28.01 -13.42
CA ASP A 616 27.72 28.95 -12.32
C ASP A 616 26.92 28.36 -11.18
N SER A 617 25.81 27.64 -11.49
CA SER A 617 25.04 26.90 -10.52
C SER A 617 25.87 25.78 -9.86
N ASP A 618 26.63 25.03 -10.65
CA ASP A 618 27.49 23.94 -10.14
C ASP A 618 28.61 24.50 -9.24
N ASN A 619 29.19 25.67 -9.57
CA ASN A 619 30.21 26.32 -8.75
C ASN A 619 29.61 26.83 -7.42
N ARG A 620 28.43 27.45 -7.42
CA ARG A 620 27.73 27.86 -6.17
C ARG A 620 27.46 26.66 -5.27
N LEU A 621 27.04 25.54 -5.83
CA LEU A 621 26.81 24.29 -5.06
C LEU A 621 28.11 23.81 -4.39
N LYS A 622 29.24 23.83 -5.10
CA LYS A 622 30.57 23.46 -4.54
C LYS A 622 31.04 24.44 -3.46
N GLU A 623 30.90 25.73 -3.69
CA GLU A 623 31.24 26.75 -2.71
C GLU A 623 30.49 26.60 -1.40
N TRP A 624 29.18 26.35 -1.48
CA TRP A 624 28.36 26.07 -0.29
C TRP A 624 28.75 24.76 0.38
N ALA A 625 29.06 23.72 -0.39
CA ALA A 625 29.54 22.47 0.18
C ALA A 625 30.83 22.67 0.99
N GLU A 626 31.82 23.45 0.47
CA GLU A 626 33.05 23.77 1.18
C GLU A 626 32.83 24.61 2.45
N LYS A 627 31.89 25.58 2.41
CA LYS A 627 31.49 26.36 3.57
C LYS A 627 30.88 25.53 4.67
N LEU A 628 29.90 24.68 4.31
CA LEU A 628 29.19 23.83 5.29
C LEU A 628 30.05 22.69 5.84
N ASP A 629 31.02 22.16 5.05
CA ASP A 629 31.96 21.16 5.56
C ASP A 629 32.89 21.74 6.65
N ARG A 630 32.95 23.07 6.78
CA ARG A 630 33.73 23.76 7.83
C ARG A 630 32.86 24.35 8.95
N MET A 631 31.58 24.02 8.99
CA MET A 631 30.71 24.43 10.09
C MET A 631 30.93 23.58 11.34
N LYS A 632 30.92 24.22 12.52
CA LYS A 632 30.96 23.59 13.84
C LYS A 632 30.04 24.29 14.84
N GLY A 633 29.74 23.60 15.94
CA GLY A 633 29.05 24.15 17.10
C GLY A 633 27.56 23.82 17.16
N GLU A 634 26.91 24.35 18.16
CA GLU A 634 25.46 24.15 18.36
C GLU A 634 24.67 25.12 17.49
N LEU A 635 23.66 24.61 16.79
CA LEU A 635 22.81 25.39 15.91
C LEU A 635 21.70 26.10 16.68
N SER A 636 21.46 27.37 16.38
CA SER A 636 20.42 28.21 17.01
C SER A 636 19.03 27.94 16.39
N VAL A 637 18.54 26.71 16.50
CA VAL A 637 17.30 26.23 15.84
C VAL A 637 16.16 25.95 16.81
N GLN A 638 16.27 26.40 18.07
CA GLN A 638 15.30 26.07 19.12
C GLN A 638 13.87 26.46 18.74
N LYS A 639 13.66 27.63 18.15
CA LYS A 639 12.33 28.09 17.71
C LYS A 639 11.71 27.14 16.68
N ILE A 640 12.50 26.63 15.74
CA ILE A 640 12.05 25.61 14.77
C ILE A 640 11.70 24.30 15.49
N VAL A 641 12.45 23.91 16.50
CA VAL A 641 12.16 22.73 17.33
C VAL A 641 10.83 22.89 18.07
N ASP A 642 10.54 24.06 18.61
CA ASP A 642 9.28 24.36 19.31
C ASP A 642 8.09 24.32 18.32
N GLU A 643 8.23 24.92 17.14
CA GLU A 643 7.21 24.84 16.09
C GLU A 643 6.95 23.40 15.60
N LEU A 644 8.02 22.58 15.48
CA LEU A 644 7.90 21.16 15.16
C LEU A 644 7.23 20.37 16.29
N TYR A 645 7.42 20.75 17.54
CA TYR A 645 6.68 20.17 18.66
C TYR A 645 5.18 20.47 18.53
N ASP A 646 4.80 21.70 18.26
CA ASP A 646 3.41 22.11 18.09
C ASP A 646 2.77 21.46 16.86
N TRP A 647 3.52 21.35 15.76
CA TRP A 647 3.09 20.60 14.58
C TRP A 647 2.81 19.12 14.92
N THR A 648 3.71 18.50 15.65
CA THR A 648 3.56 17.10 16.09
C THR A 648 2.37 16.93 17.03
N ALA A 649 2.18 17.85 17.97
CA ALA A 649 1.07 17.81 18.93
C ALA A 649 -0.29 17.90 18.22
N ARG A 650 -0.43 18.80 17.25
CA ARG A 650 -1.65 18.91 16.43
C ARG A 650 -1.96 17.62 15.69
N ARG A 651 -0.97 17.07 14.98
CA ARG A 651 -1.15 15.82 14.23
C ARG A 651 -1.39 14.60 15.13
N MET A 652 -0.80 14.57 16.32
CA MET A 652 -1.09 13.53 17.33
C MET A 652 -2.51 13.64 17.88
N ALA A 653 -3.05 14.85 18.02
CA ALA A 653 -4.44 15.05 18.39
C ALA A 653 -5.37 14.49 17.30
N ASP A 654 -5.10 14.79 16.03
CA ASP A 654 -5.84 14.24 14.88
C ASP A 654 -5.76 12.70 14.87
N ALA A 655 -4.58 12.12 15.05
CA ALA A 655 -4.39 10.67 15.11
C ALA A 655 -5.15 10.02 16.28
N LYS A 656 -5.21 10.70 17.42
CA LYS A 656 -5.96 10.26 18.60
C LYS A 656 -7.47 10.33 18.36
N GLU A 657 -7.96 11.41 17.75
CA GLU A 657 -9.38 11.57 17.41
C GLU A 657 -9.84 10.48 16.43
N ASN A 658 -9.00 10.13 15.46
CA ASN A 658 -9.25 9.07 14.49
C ASN A 658 -8.91 7.65 15.02
N ASP A 659 -8.45 7.50 16.27
CA ASP A 659 -7.90 6.26 16.89
C ASP A 659 -6.87 5.53 15.99
N SER A 660 -6.12 6.29 15.20
CA SER A 660 -5.12 5.75 14.26
C SER A 660 -3.78 5.49 14.95
N LYS A 661 -3.55 4.26 15.39
CA LYS A 661 -2.26 3.81 15.91
C LYS A 661 -1.16 3.80 14.86
N ALA A 662 -1.54 3.62 13.61
CA ALA A 662 -0.64 3.70 12.48
C ALA A 662 -0.08 5.12 12.34
N ASP A 663 -0.94 6.14 12.35
CA ASP A 663 -0.52 7.54 12.27
C ASP A 663 0.29 7.95 13.50
N GLU A 664 -0.12 7.57 14.71
CA GLU A 664 0.67 7.79 15.93
C GLU A 664 2.11 7.29 15.77
N MET A 665 2.28 6.08 15.24
CA MET A 665 3.61 5.48 15.07
C MET A 665 4.43 6.22 14.00
N LEU A 666 3.83 6.54 12.85
CA LEU A 666 4.52 7.19 11.73
C LEU A 666 4.91 8.63 12.05
N LEU A 667 4.11 9.37 12.82
CA LEU A 667 4.36 10.75 13.23
C LEU A 667 5.57 10.92 14.15
N LYS A 668 5.83 9.97 15.04
CA LYS A 668 6.82 10.11 16.14
C LYS A 668 8.22 10.54 15.71
N ARG A 669 8.61 10.33 14.46
CA ARG A 669 9.93 10.66 13.93
C ARG A 669 9.94 11.73 12.84
N CYS A 670 8.78 12.16 12.36
CA CYS A 670 8.71 13.13 11.26
C CYS A 670 9.37 14.46 11.60
N ALA A 671 9.20 14.95 12.82
CA ALA A 671 9.78 16.21 13.27
C ALA A 671 11.33 16.22 13.21
N TYR A 672 12.00 15.10 13.52
CA TYR A 672 13.45 15.00 13.34
C TYR A 672 13.88 15.21 11.90
N HIS A 673 13.15 14.62 10.95
CA HIS A 673 13.41 14.81 9.53
C HIS A 673 13.14 16.25 9.12
N GLY A 674 12.08 16.88 9.61
CA GLY A 674 11.75 18.29 9.37
C GLY A 674 12.93 19.20 9.72
N LEU A 675 13.49 19.04 10.91
CA LEU A 675 14.66 19.83 11.34
C LEU A 675 15.92 19.46 10.55
N ASN A 676 16.25 18.18 10.46
CA ASN A 676 17.52 17.75 9.86
C ASN A 676 17.67 18.20 8.41
N PHE A 677 16.61 18.09 7.60
CA PHE A 677 16.65 18.49 6.19
C PHE A 677 16.54 20.01 5.97
N SER A 678 15.92 20.77 6.89
CA SER A 678 15.82 22.24 6.77
C SER A 678 17.07 22.95 7.29
N ALA A 679 17.72 22.42 8.33
CA ALA A 679 18.83 23.09 9.02
C ALA A 679 19.96 23.57 8.09
N PRO A 680 20.45 22.81 7.10
CA PRO A 680 21.49 23.32 6.19
C PRO A 680 21.07 24.56 5.42
N PHE A 681 19.84 24.61 4.93
CA PHE A 681 19.31 25.75 4.17
C PHE A 681 19.08 26.98 5.08
N ILE A 682 18.60 26.75 6.30
CA ILE A 682 18.44 27.80 7.30
C ILE A 682 19.80 28.42 7.63
N VAL A 683 20.82 27.61 7.91
CA VAL A 683 22.20 28.14 8.16
C VAL A 683 22.71 28.95 6.97
N MET A 684 22.49 28.49 5.74
CA MET A 684 22.92 29.23 4.54
C MET A 684 22.19 30.56 4.40
N ARG A 685 20.91 30.65 4.75
CA ARG A 685 20.13 31.89 4.72
C ARG A 685 20.65 32.90 5.74
N HIS A 686 21.11 32.43 6.89
CA HIS A 686 21.68 33.25 7.96
C HIS A 686 23.21 33.31 7.93
N TRP A 687 23.84 33.07 6.77
CA TRP A 687 25.31 32.99 6.66
C TRP A 687 26.03 34.26 7.11
N ASP A 688 25.41 35.41 6.96
CA ASP A 688 25.99 36.72 7.38
C ASP A 688 26.23 36.81 8.90
N CYS A 689 25.56 35.97 9.69
CA CYS A 689 25.76 35.83 11.13
C CYS A 689 26.98 34.94 11.49
N MET A 690 27.50 34.18 10.52
CA MET A 690 28.58 33.24 10.74
C MET A 690 29.95 33.99 10.79
N LYS A 691 30.77 33.58 11.73
CA LYS A 691 32.12 34.10 11.92
C LYS A 691 33.15 32.98 11.75
N GLN A 692 34.28 33.31 11.18
CA GLN A 692 35.36 32.37 11.03
C GLN A 692 36.10 32.23 12.37
N ASP A 693 36.26 30.99 12.83
CA ASP A 693 37.04 30.60 14.00
C ASP A 693 38.10 29.56 13.60
N GLY A 694 39.30 30.00 13.37
CA GLY A 694 40.36 29.19 12.78
C GLY A 694 40.02 28.75 11.35
N THR A 695 39.88 27.42 11.16
CA THR A 695 39.51 26.82 9.87
C THR A 695 38.00 26.61 9.73
N TYR A 696 37.25 26.85 10.82
CA TYR A 696 35.83 26.56 10.91
C TYR A 696 34.96 27.83 10.91
N TRP A 697 33.68 27.63 10.67
CA TRP A 697 32.65 28.65 10.77
C TRP A 697 31.69 28.30 11.92
N CYS A 698 31.33 29.28 12.72
CA CYS A 698 30.30 29.16 13.76
C CYS A 698 29.62 30.51 13.96
N GLY A 699 28.41 30.51 14.52
CA GLY A 699 27.67 31.72 14.80
C GLY A 699 26.29 31.43 15.35
N GLU A 700 25.72 32.42 16.02
CA GLU A 700 24.35 32.42 16.52
C GLU A 700 23.47 33.24 15.58
N PHE A 701 22.23 32.76 15.35
CA PHE A 701 21.25 33.43 14.52
C PHE A 701 19.84 33.22 15.10
N GLU A 702 18.92 34.06 14.72
CA GLU A 702 17.50 33.90 15.09
C GLU A 702 16.72 33.40 13.86
N THR A 703 15.98 32.30 14.05
CA THR A 703 15.08 31.76 13.02
C THR A 703 13.77 32.56 12.99
N ASP A 704 13.16 32.66 11.83
CA ASP A 704 11.94 33.41 11.57
C ASP A 704 10.84 32.53 10.91
N GLU A 705 9.72 33.16 10.52
CA GLU A 705 8.60 32.49 9.85
C GLU A 705 8.97 31.90 8.47
N VAL A 706 9.98 32.46 7.80
CA VAL A 706 10.42 31.96 6.49
C VAL A 706 11.16 30.63 6.68
N ASP A 707 11.99 30.55 7.72
CA ASP A 707 12.68 29.32 8.09
C ASP A 707 11.67 28.22 8.49
N TRP A 708 10.63 28.62 9.23
CA TRP A 708 9.55 27.69 9.59
C TRP A 708 8.82 27.16 8.35
N LYS A 709 8.47 28.03 7.37
CA LYS A 709 7.81 27.58 6.13
C LYS A 709 8.56 26.46 5.42
N LEU A 710 9.89 26.54 5.39
CA LEU A 710 10.70 25.47 4.81
C LEU A 710 10.66 24.20 5.66
N ALA A 711 10.82 24.32 6.97
CA ALA A 711 10.78 23.19 7.90
C ALA A 711 9.40 22.52 7.88
N GLU A 712 8.31 23.31 7.85
CA GLU A 712 6.95 22.82 7.76
C GLU A 712 6.68 22.10 6.44
N LEU A 713 7.14 22.64 5.32
CA LEU A 713 7.03 21.95 4.03
C LEU A 713 7.73 20.60 4.07
N ILE A 714 8.96 20.55 4.58
CA ILE A 714 9.76 19.31 4.67
C ILE A 714 9.07 18.27 5.56
N VAL A 715 8.59 18.66 6.75
CA VAL A 715 7.93 17.71 7.65
C VAL A 715 6.58 17.23 7.10
N ASN A 716 5.84 18.09 6.38
CA ASN A 716 4.61 17.71 5.70
C ASN A 716 4.87 16.70 4.57
N ILE A 717 5.90 16.93 3.74
CA ILE A 717 6.32 15.97 2.70
C ILE A 717 6.72 14.64 3.35
N GLN A 718 7.53 14.68 4.40
CA GLN A 718 7.98 13.48 5.12
C GLN A 718 6.80 12.66 5.63
N TYR A 719 5.84 13.28 6.29
CA TYR A 719 4.67 12.60 6.84
C TYR A 719 3.77 12.03 5.75
N ALA A 720 3.50 12.80 4.69
CA ALA A 720 2.71 12.34 3.57
C ALA A 720 3.36 11.13 2.87
N CYS A 721 4.68 11.16 2.66
CA CYS A 721 5.42 10.04 2.08
C CYS A 721 5.47 8.83 3.02
N GLN A 722 5.58 9.02 4.33
CA GLN A 722 5.48 7.95 5.32
C GLN A 722 4.13 7.24 5.24
N ARG A 723 3.04 7.99 5.17
CA ARG A 723 1.70 7.43 5.00
C ARG A 723 1.54 6.70 3.66
N HIS A 724 2.05 7.27 2.58
CA HIS A 724 1.97 6.67 1.25
C HIS A 724 2.64 5.29 1.19
N TYR A 725 3.88 5.18 1.70
CA TYR A 725 4.64 3.93 1.59
C TYR A 725 4.33 2.92 2.69
N PHE A 726 4.00 3.38 3.90
CA PHE A 726 3.98 2.54 5.09
C PHE A 726 2.65 2.55 5.85
N GLY A 727 1.69 3.40 5.47
CA GLY A 727 0.39 3.50 6.15
C GLY A 727 -0.33 2.17 6.23
N ALA A 728 -0.54 1.50 5.10
CA ALA A 728 -1.22 0.21 5.06
C ALA A 728 -0.48 -0.90 5.83
N MET A 729 0.87 -0.91 5.80
CA MET A 729 1.66 -1.86 6.59
C MET A 729 1.57 -1.57 8.09
N ALA A 730 1.49 -0.30 8.48
CA ALA A 730 1.32 0.10 9.86
C ALA A 730 -0.03 -0.34 10.41
N GLU A 731 -1.10 -0.15 9.65
CA GLU A 731 -2.44 -0.62 10.00
C GLU A 731 -2.47 -2.14 10.16
N ALA A 732 -1.98 -2.88 9.15
CA ALA A 732 -1.89 -4.34 9.21
C ALA A 732 -1.04 -4.84 10.39
N TYR A 733 0.04 -4.15 10.73
CA TYR A 733 0.88 -4.49 11.89
C TYR A 733 0.11 -4.39 13.20
N PHE A 734 -0.67 -3.33 13.41
CA PHE A 734 -1.47 -3.17 14.62
C PHE A 734 -2.64 -4.14 14.67
N ASP A 735 -3.29 -4.44 13.55
CA ASP A 735 -4.35 -5.44 13.46
C ASP A 735 -3.84 -6.85 13.83
N ASN A 736 -2.67 -7.23 13.33
CA ASN A 736 -2.03 -8.50 13.65
C ASN A 736 -1.56 -8.55 15.12
N LYS A 737 -1.00 -7.45 15.62
CA LYS A 737 -0.55 -7.34 17.01
C LYS A 737 -1.69 -7.46 18.01
N LEU A 738 -2.90 -7.06 17.66
CA LEU A 738 -4.10 -7.27 18.46
C LEU A 738 -4.43 -8.76 18.62
N LYS A 739 -4.12 -9.59 17.63
CA LYS A 739 -4.34 -11.06 17.68
C LYS A 739 -3.33 -11.75 18.60
N ASP A 740 -2.10 -11.22 18.72
CA ASP A 740 -0.98 -11.85 19.44
C ASP A 740 -0.72 -11.25 20.84
N ALA A 741 -1.53 -10.32 21.27
CA ALA A 741 -1.20 -9.43 22.38
C ALA A 741 -1.58 -9.95 23.76
N SER A 742 -0.98 -9.32 24.80
CA SER A 742 -1.20 -9.58 26.22
C SER A 742 -2.67 -9.60 26.65
N VAL A 743 -2.98 -10.27 27.77
CA VAL A 743 -4.35 -10.47 28.32
C VAL A 743 -5.19 -9.18 28.35
N ASN A 744 -4.59 -8.01 28.53
CA ASN A 744 -5.33 -6.74 28.55
C ASN A 744 -5.76 -6.27 27.16
N ILE A 745 -4.93 -6.47 26.14
CA ILE A 745 -5.24 -6.12 24.74
C ILE A 745 -6.21 -7.16 24.16
N GLN A 746 -6.05 -8.45 24.50
CA GLN A 746 -7.03 -9.49 24.16
C GLN A 746 -8.39 -9.21 24.80
N ARG A 747 -8.44 -8.65 26.02
CA ARG A 747 -9.68 -8.20 26.66
C ARG A 747 -10.30 -7.01 25.92
N ARG A 748 -9.49 -6.07 25.42
CA ARG A 748 -9.95 -4.94 24.59
C ARG A 748 -10.46 -5.44 23.24
N GLY A 749 -9.74 -6.32 22.57
CA GLY A 749 -10.15 -6.98 21.33
C GLY A 749 -11.48 -7.73 21.47
N LYS A 750 -11.64 -8.50 22.54
CA LYS A 750 -12.92 -9.16 22.86
C LYS A 750 -14.05 -8.16 23.15
N THR A 751 -13.72 -6.99 23.68
CA THR A 751 -14.71 -5.93 23.90
C THR A 751 -15.17 -5.33 22.56
N ILE A 752 -14.24 -5.04 21.67
CA ILE A 752 -14.53 -4.54 20.32
C ILE A 752 -15.33 -5.58 19.52
N GLU A 753 -14.89 -6.83 19.54
CA GLU A 753 -15.60 -7.95 18.87
C GLU A 753 -17.01 -8.14 19.43
N GLY A 754 -17.18 -8.14 20.75
CA GLY A 754 -18.48 -8.23 21.39
C GLY A 754 -19.39 -7.04 21.05
N PHE A 755 -18.83 -5.83 21.01
CA PHE A 755 -19.57 -4.63 20.64
C PHE A 755 -19.96 -4.61 19.15
N SER A 756 -19.10 -5.02 18.26
CA SER A 756 -19.40 -5.10 16.82
C SER A 756 -20.51 -6.10 16.50
N ARG A 757 -20.57 -7.20 17.24
CA ARG A 757 -21.63 -8.22 17.11
C ARG A 757 -22.97 -7.81 17.70
N LEU A 758 -23.04 -6.78 18.54
CA LEU A 758 -24.30 -6.27 19.06
C LEU A 758 -25.15 -5.71 17.90
N PRO A 759 -26.47 -5.98 17.85
CA PRO A 759 -27.39 -5.25 16.99
C PRO A 759 -27.37 -3.74 17.29
N GLU A 760 -27.85 -2.90 16.39
CA GLU A 760 -27.96 -1.46 16.63
C GLU A 760 -28.85 -1.13 17.82
N VAL A 761 -29.95 -1.88 17.98
CA VAL A 761 -30.81 -1.86 19.17
C VAL A 761 -30.76 -3.23 19.80
N PHE A 762 -30.39 -3.30 21.06
CA PHE A 762 -30.14 -4.54 21.75
C PHE A 762 -30.66 -4.50 23.20
N THR A 763 -30.74 -5.65 23.79
CA THR A 763 -31.15 -5.89 25.16
C THR A 763 -29.98 -6.36 26.02
N THR A 764 -30.20 -6.50 27.31
CA THR A 764 -29.19 -7.10 28.23
C THR A 764 -28.85 -8.54 27.83
N ASP A 765 -29.85 -9.29 27.27
CA ASP A 765 -29.64 -10.67 26.83
C ASP A 765 -28.72 -10.73 25.61
N ASP A 766 -28.81 -9.76 24.70
CA ASP A 766 -27.89 -9.63 23.57
C ASP A 766 -26.48 -9.32 24.02
N VAL A 767 -26.31 -8.46 25.05
CA VAL A 767 -25.00 -8.18 25.63
C VAL A 767 -24.41 -9.45 26.25
N MET A 768 -25.20 -10.24 26.98
CA MET A 768 -24.73 -11.51 27.52
C MET A 768 -24.25 -12.45 26.41
N ARG A 769 -24.99 -12.56 25.32
CA ARG A 769 -24.68 -13.44 24.18
C ARG A 769 -23.44 -12.95 23.42
N CYS A 770 -23.40 -11.67 23.02
CA CYS A 770 -22.33 -11.13 22.20
C CYS A 770 -20.99 -11.03 22.91
N PHE A 771 -21.01 -10.75 24.23
CA PHE A 771 -19.82 -10.70 25.07
C PHE A 771 -19.52 -12.02 25.81
N GLN A 772 -20.32 -13.07 25.58
CA GLN A 772 -20.20 -14.39 26.22
C GLN A 772 -20.17 -14.31 27.76
N LEU A 773 -21.03 -13.48 28.33
CA LEU A 773 -21.08 -13.25 29.78
C LEU A 773 -21.95 -14.28 30.47
N LYS A 774 -21.51 -14.76 31.63
CA LYS A 774 -22.19 -15.82 32.38
C LYS A 774 -23.22 -15.30 33.37
N THR A 775 -23.19 -14.00 33.71
CA THR A 775 -24.07 -13.41 34.75
C THR A 775 -24.69 -12.09 34.29
N LEU A 776 -25.95 -11.83 34.68
CA LEU A 776 -26.63 -10.56 34.45
C LEU A 776 -25.87 -9.35 35.04
N SER A 777 -25.29 -9.53 36.21
CA SER A 777 -24.45 -8.49 36.84
C SER A 777 -23.28 -8.06 35.94
N ALA A 778 -22.63 -9.02 35.29
CA ALA A 778 -21.54 -8.72 34.35
C ALA A 778 -22.05 -7.97 33.12
N ALA A 779 -23.27 -8.30 32.64
CA ALA A 779 -23.89 -7.60 31.52
C ALA A 779 -24.24 -6.15 31.89
N TYR A 780 -24.83 -5.91 33.04
CA TYR A 780 -25.12 -4.54 33.53
C TYR A 780 -23.84 -3.71 33.71
N MET A 781 -22.79 -4.30 34.25
CA MET A 781 -21.49 -3.61 34.38
C MET A 781 -20.88 -3.29 33.02
N ARG A 782 -21.05 -4.16 32.02
CA ARG A 782 -20.64 -3.91 30.65
C ARG A 782 -21.44 -2.77 30.01
N ILE A 783 -22.77 -2.80 30.13
CA ILE A 783 -23.66 -1.73 29.67
C ILE A 783 -23.28 -0.39 30.29
N LYS A 784 -23.06 -0.35 31.60
CA LYS A 784 -22.66 0.87 32.31
C LYS A 784 -21.36 1.45 31.80
N ARG A 785 -20.37 0.60 31.44
CA ARG A 785 -19.11 1.03 30.83
C ARG A 785 -19.31 1.56 29.43
N LEU A 786 -20.07 0.87 28.59
CA LEU A 786 -20.39 1.32 27.24
C LEU A 786 -21.17 2.65 27.23
N GLN A 787 -22.03 2.88 28.23
CA GLN A 787 -22.70 4.17 28.43
C GLN A 787 -21.72 5.26 28.90
N SER A 788 -20.84 4.92 29.83
CA SER A 788 -19.78 5.85 30.31
C SER A 788 -18.83 6.26 29.17
N ASP A 789 -18.58 5.36 28.24
CA ASP A 789 -17.75 5.59 27.06
C ASP A 789 -18.54 6.22 25.89
N HIS A 790 -19.81 6.63 26.14
CA HIS A 790 -20.71 7.23 25.16
C HIS A 790 -20.94 6.38 23.88
N LEU A 791 -20.78 5.08 23.97
CA LEU A 791 -20.93 4.15 22.85
C LEU A 791 -22.37 3.65 22.69
N ILE A 792 -23.18 3.75 23.72
CA ILE A 792 -24.58 3.36 23.75
C ILE A 792 -25.41 4.32 24.58
N GLU A 793 -26.67 4.45 24.24
CA GLU A 793 -27.69 5.12 25.05
C GLU A 793 -28.88 4.18 25.38
N LYS A 794 -29.59 4.50 26.45
CA LYS A 794 -30.85 3.80 26.75
C LYS A 794 -31.93 4.28 25.78
N ASP A 795 -32.55 3.36 25.04
CA ASP A 795 -33.58 3.66 24.05
C ASP A 795 -34.97 3.73 24.71
N GLU A 796 -35.49 2.56 25.11
CA GLU A 796 -36.77 2.45 25.74
C GLU A 796 -36.87 1.24 26.68
N ASP A 797 -37.79 1.30 27.65
CA ASP A 797 -38.16 0.13 28.45
C ASP A 797 -39.39 -0.55 27.82
N PHE A 798 -39.37 -1.86 27.70
CA PHE A 798 -40.48 -2.65 27.17
C PHE A 798 -40.80 -3.82 28.06
N VAL A 799 -42.03 -4.30 27.99
CA VAL A 799 -42.49 -5.43 28.80
C VAL A 799 -42.42 -6.71 27.95
N ASP A 800 -41.70 -7.71 28.43
CA ASP A 800 -41.60 -9.02 27.84
C ASP A 800 -41.86 -10.09 28.90
N GLY A 801 -42.91 -10.94 28.67
CA GLY A 801 -43.31 -11.96 29.64
C GLY A 801 -43.63 -11.45 31.04
N GLY A 802 -44.18 -10.22 31.18
CA GLY A 802 -44.52 -9.61 32.46
C GLY A 802 -43.36 -8.96 33.20
N THR A 803 -42.17 -8.94 32.62
CA THR A 803 -40.97 -8.29 33.20
C THR A 803 -40.55 -7.09 32.35
N THR A 804 -40.30 -5.95 32.97
CA THR A 804 -39.80 -4.76 32.29
C THR A 804 -38.33 -4.94 31.93
N LYS A 805 -38.01 -4.90 30.65
CA LYS A 805 -36.63 -4.98 30.12
C LYS A 805 -36.25 -3.66 29.46
N SER A 806 -34.98 -3.28 29.58
CA SER A 806 -34.41 -2.07 28.94
C SER A 806 -33.81 -2.41 27.59
N ARG A 807 -34.11 -1.55 26.60
CA ARG A 807 -33.40 -1.53 25.32
C ARG A 807 -32.34 -0.46 25.31
N TYR A 808 -31.29 -0.73 24.57
CA TYR A 808 -30.16 0.16 24.39
C TYR A 808 -29.88 0.28 22.88
N ARG A 809 -29.39 1.45 22.46
CA ARG A 809 -29.04 1.74 21.08
C ARG A 809 -27.57 2.12 21.01
N LYS A 810 -26.89 1.67 19.95
CA LYS A 810 -25.53 2.13 19.65
C LYS A 810 -25.59 3.61 19.24
N THR A 811 -24.71 4.42 19.81
CA THR A 811 -24.57 5.87 19.54
C THR A 811 -23.19 6.21 18.97
N GLY A 812 -22.23 5.29 19.09
CA GLY A 812 -20.87 5.42 18.58
C GLY A 812 -20.35 4.12 17.96
N VAL A 813 -19.23 4.22 17.28
CA VAL A 813 -18.50 3.08 16.71
C VAL A 813 -17.26 2.88 17.57
N LEU A 814 -17.08 1.68 18.11
CA LEU A 814 -15.84 1.30 18.76
C LEU A 814 -14.87 0.96 17.62
N MET A 815 -14.01 1.92 17.24
CA MET A 815 -12.98 1.66 16.25
C MET A 815 -11.81 0.88 16.86
N CYS A 816 -11.34 -0.05 16.07
CA CYS A 816 -10.17 -0.88 16.39
C CYS A 816 -8.88 -0.08 16.45
#